data_b78170b5387477bb9ff35b7ba6160e34
#
_entry.id   b78170b5387477bb9ff35b7ba6160e34
#
_cell.length_a   1.000
_cell.length_b   1.000
_cell.length_c   1.000
_cell.angle_alpha   90.00
_cell.angle_beta   90.00
_cell.angle_gamma   90.00
#
_symmetry.space_group_name_H-M   'P 1'
#
loop_
_entity.id
_entity.type
_entity.pdbx_description
1 polymer ?
#
loop_
_entity_poly.entity_id
_entity_poly.type
_entity_poly.pdbx_seq_one_letter_code
_entity_poly.pdbx_strand_id
1 'polypeptide(L)'
;MTKRRYIFIGIPAACVLSIIVSLVVSQPRKYTKSQKENPASKEGPHIPQEAHGIGSKDSITQTVQNLSVPNYDEKGKEVLIMRGKSTYLLSNNIYKIIEPEIEVMDSANTENGTQSVLITSDSGEMDNTSNQGYLSDNVVVHLDTETQLNTDYLRYLPEKKFVYTDDPVTINGKGVKIFGQGCEIDLINKKMWIKKDAEMEMDGVKNDLFFLSKDNTPQNDTQTSPEDAIHSGETGTKETPLEKTFIRSSGQLIFDRNTDANIMTFNDNVEVRKGSSTVFSDKLVVYLDPETRQTKQAIASGNVLASQGTKIAKGSFLTWDVNTQSAILEDDHKAEFVEDDLNIDALKMIFYKDASKIDVPSSGNLNAKIKGQTGKKKTAAAKDKAENNISVKWEGKMNFQDETREASFEKGIEVKRENSTLLCDNLNVTFNDSDYNLQTLNATEKIHIIDKRGNLFSEAVGDQATWDAKDKLTVLQGQPFAILREGNKRQILAPRVLFYEDGNSVLCEGNGSLYEKGDETLSKEGSEETDIKVNWSKKMFYNDTLKKASFYGEAQVTQGGQKLNGDQIDAYLNNNKKINKIISTGNVYFFSEGLNGSEGLGSLLTWDLIQNVALLTGNPKAELRKEGSRTFSEKVYFDMAGKRVTWEGRPHWQLISK
;
A
#
# COMPACT_ATOMS: atom_id res chain seq x y z
N MET A 1 -39.75 30.26 -10.09
CA MET A 1 -38.39 29.61 -10.17
C MET A 1 -37.99 29.21 -8.77
N THR A 2 -38.35 28.01 -8.36
CA THR A 2 -38.18 27.50 -6.99
C THR A 2 -36.97 26.53 -6.98
N LYS A 3 -35.86 26.97 -6.42
CA LYS A 3 -34.71 26.12 -6.16
C LYS A 3 -35.09 25.09 -5.09
N ARG A 4 -35.28 23.83 -5.47
CA ARG A 4 -35.40 22.70 -4.55
C ARG A 4 -34.04 22.50 -3.87
N ARG A 5 -33.92 22.97 -2.63
CA ARG A 5 -32.84 22.58 -1.71
C ARG A 5 -33.22 21.23 -1.10
N TYR A 6 -32.59 20.17 -1.58
CA TYR A 6 -32.62 18.87 -0.88
C TYR A 6 -31.77 19.00 0.39
N ILE A 7 -32.41 19.13 1.52
CA ILE A 7 -31.77 19.05 2.82
C ILE A 7 -31.80 17.58 3.22
N PHE A 8 -30.70 16.88 3.01
CA PHE A 8 -30.51 15.54 3.51
C PHE A 8 -30.16 15.61 5.00
N ILE A 9 -30.97 15.00 5.87
CA ILE A 9 -30.48 14.48 7.15
C ILE A 9 -29.75 13.19 6.77
N GLY A 10 -28.55 13.33 6.20
CA GLY A 10 -27.66 12.20 6.04
C GLY A 10 -27.11 11.85 7.40
N ILE A 11 -27.31 10.65 7.81
CA ILE A 11 -26.73 10.05 8.99
C ILE A 11 -25.21 10.08 8.81
N PRO A 12 -24.44 10.74 9.68
CA PRO A 12 -23.02 11.00 9.47
C PRO A 12 -22.18 9.74 9.27
N ALA A 13 -22.60 8.62 9.82
CA ALA A 13 -21.84 7.38 9.78
C ALA A 13 -21.89 6.64 8.44
N ALA A 14 -23.02 6.67 7.72
CA ALA A 14 -23.15 6.05 6.40
C ALA A 14 -22.22 6.64 5.35
N CYS A 15 -21.83 7.90 5.51
CA CYS A 15 -20.96 8.59 4.57
C CYS A 15 -19.48 8.41 4.83
N VAL A 16 -19.07 8.13 6.06
CA VAL A 16 -17.67 7.88 6.40
C VAL A 16 -17.27 6.48 5.95
N LEU A 17 -18.19 5.56 5.90
CA LEU A 17 -17.93 4.13 5.69
C LEU A 17 -18.02 3.67 4.23
N SER A 18 -18.67 4.42 3.34
CA SER A 18 -18.53 4.18 1.88
C SER A 18 -17.16 4.60 1.34
N ILE A 19 -16.23 4.85 2.25
CA ILE A 19 -14.94 5.50 1.99
C ILE A 19 -13.89 4.57 1.37
N ILE A 20 -13.97 3.25 1.52
CA ILE A 20 -12.86 2.35 1.14
C ILE A 20 -13.21 1.45 -0.06
N VAL A 21 -14.31 1.72 -0.76
CA VAL A 21 -14.80 0.88 -1.86
C VAL A 21 -14.22 1.30 -3.19
N SER A 22 -13.10 0.84 -3.58
CA SER A 22 -12.59 0.62 -4.95
C SER A 22 -11.06 0.55 -5.02
N LEU A 23 -10.46 -0.23 -4.16
CA LEU A 23 -9.09 -0.65 -4.38
C LEU A 23 -9.10 -1.95 -5.20
N VAL A 24 -8.55 -1.85 -6.40
CA VAL A 24 -8.16 -2.97 -7.28
C VAL A 24 -9.30 -3.64 -8.07
N VAL A 25 -9.56 -3.21 -9.28
CA VAL A 25 -9.65 -4.06 -10.47
C VAL A 25 -9.44 -3.20 -11.73
N SER A 26 -8.38 -3.44 -12.46
CA SER A 26 -8.36 -3.15 -13.89
C SER A 26 -7.83 -4.37 -14.63
N GLN A 27 -8.67 -4.97 -15.44
CA GLN A 27 -8.26 -5.95 -16.45
C GLN A 27 -7.35 -5.30 -17.50
N PRO A 28 -6.35 -6.03 -18.05
CA PRO A 28 -5.40 -5.47 -18.99
C PRO A 28 -6.08 -5.14 -20.33
N ARG A 29 -6.10 -3.87 -20.68
CA ARG A 29 -6.40 -3.45 -22.05
C ARG A 29 -5.20 -3.75 -22.96
N LYS A 30 -5.44 -4.55 -23.99
CA LYS A 30 -4.51 -4.80 -25.09
C LYS A 30 -4.10 -3.48 -25.74
N TYR A 31 -2.82 -3.12 -25.61
CA TYR A 31 -2.22 -2.05 -26.41
C TYR A 31 -1.76 -2.62 -27.74
N THR A 32 -2.34 -2.11 -28.80
CA THR A 32 -1.90 -2.29 -30.18
C THR A 32 -0.57 -1.56 -30.39
N LYS A 33 0.45 -2.31 -30.84
CA LYS A 33 1.74 -1.78 -31.26
C LYS A 33 1.56 -0.82 -32.46
N SER A 34 1.91 0.43 -32.28
CA SER A 34 2.25 1.34 -33.36
C SER A 34 3.75 1.21 -33.65
N GLN A 35 4.08 0.68 -34.79
CA GLN A 35 5.43 0.76 -35.38
C GLN A 35 5.75 2.22 -35.70
N LYS A 36 6.89 2.69 -35.25
CA LYS A 36 7.57 3.83 -35.87
C LYS A 36 9.02 3.50 -36.11
N GLU A 37 9.37 3.78 -37.33
CA GLU A 37 10.58 3.54 -38.07
C GLU A 37 11.85 4.12 -37.44
N ASN A 38 12.95 3.40 -37.66
CA ASN A 38 14.32 3.83 -37.46
C ASN A 38 14.69 5.01 -38.38
N PRO A 39 15.48 5.94 -37.89
CA PRO A 39 16.40 6.66 -38.76
C PRO A 39 17.85 6.39 -38.41
N ALA A 40 18.49 5.82 -39.43
CA ALA A 40 19.85 6.07 -39.91
C ALA A 40 20.99 6.33 -38.91
N SER A 41 21.93 5.39 -38.98
CA SER A 41 23.34 5.52 -38.64
C SER A 41 23.93 6.92 -38.86
N LYS A 42 24.52 7.48 -37.80
CA LYS A 42 25.58 8.47 -37.94
C LYS A 42 26.87 7.88 -37.40
N GLU A 43 27.81 7.86 -38.31
CA GLU A 43 29.22 7.52 -38.10
C GLU A 43 29.78 8.25 -36.90
N GLY A 44 30.38 7.49 -35.98
CA GLY A 44 31.20 8.03 -34.90
C GLY A 44 32.58 8.44 -35.44
N PRO A 45 33.28 9.35 -34.74
CA PRO A 45 34.55 9.86 -35.21
C PRO A 45 35.60 8.75 -35.26
N HIS A 46 36.21 8.60 -36.41
CA HIS A 46 37.42 7.82 -36.66
C HIS A 46 38.51 8.26 -35.66
N ILE A 47 38.83 7.40 -34.70
CA ILE A 47 40.12 7.46 -34.02
C ILE A 47 41.14 6.88 -35.00
N PRO A 48 42.24 7.57 -35.28
CA PRO A 48 43.26 7.02 -36.13
C PRO A 48 43.82 5.76 -35.47
N GLN A 49 43.68 4.63 -36.14
CA GLN A 49 44.51 3.46 -35.88
C GLN A 49 45.95 3.90 -36.10
N GLU A 50 46.70 4.13 -35.00
CA GLU A 50 48.14 3.99 -35.11
C GLU A 50 48.40 2.53 -35.43
N ALA A 51 48.58 2.26 -36.71
CA ALA A 51 49.14 1.02 -37.16
C ALA A 51 50.50 0.90 -36.48
N HIS A 52 50.63 -0.01 -35.53
CA HIS A 52 51.93 -0.51 -35.10
C HIS A 52 52.54 -1.21 -36.30
N GLY A 53 53.02 -0.39 -37.23
CA GLY A 53 53.87 -0.83 -38.30
C GLY A 53 55.13 -1.34 -37.68
N ILE A 54 55.44 -2.60 -37.92
CA ILE A 54 56.73 -3.23 -37.70
C ILE A 54 57.77 -2.32 -38.32
N GLY A 55 58.32 -1.41 -37.51
CA GLY A 55 59.46 -0.57 -37.90
C GLY A 55 60.64 -1.46 -38.14
N SER A 56 61.07 -1.49 -39.36
CA SER A 56 62.25 -2.20 -39.88
C SER A 56 63.45 -2.09 -38.98
N LYS A 57 64.13 -3.21 -38.73
CA LYS A 57 65.51 -3.42 -38.35
C LYS A 57 65.84 -3.78 -36.90
N ASP A 58 64.97 -4.44 -36.20
CA ASP A 58 65.46 -5.20 -35.03
C ASP A 58 65.93 -6.57 -35.49
N SER A 59 67.25 -6.77 -35.53
CA SER A 59 67.81 -8.06 -35.92
C SER A 59 67.57 -9.08 -34.79
N ILE A 60 67.10 -10.26 -35.12
CA ILE A 60 66.98 -11.38 -34.21
C ILE A 60 68.40 -11.75 -33.76
N THR A 61 68.67 -11.67 -32.45
CA THR A 61 69.99 -12.02 -31.88
C THR A 61 70.02 -13.46 -31.37
N GLN A 62 68.87 -14.00 -30.96
CA GLN A 62 68.75 -15.37 -30.48
C GLN A 62 67.37 -15.95 -30.75
N THR A 63 67.29 -17.26 -31.00
CA THR A 63 66.03 -17.99 -31.16
C THR A 63 66.02 -19.18 -30.18
N VAL A 64 64.95 -19.33 -29.43
CA VAL A 64 64.74 -20.46 -28.49
C VAL A 64 63.44 -21.16 -28.88
N GLN A 65 63.47 -22.48 -29.01
CA GLN A 65 62.26 -23.31 -29.26
C GLN A 65 61.79 -23.94 -27.93
N ASN A 66 60.48 -24.03 -27.73
CA ASN A 66 59.87 -24.61 -26.54
C ASN A 66 60.43 -23.99 -25.23
N LEU A 67 60.41 -22.65 -25.15
CA LEU A 67 60.82 -21.91 -23.97
C LEU A 67 59.95 -22.30 -22.79
N SER A 68 60.60 -22.53 -21.59
CA SER A 68 59.91 -22.65 -20.33
C SER A 68 60.74 -21.94 -19.25
N VAL A 69 60.18 -20.89 -18.66
CA VAL A 69 60.82 -20.03 -17.66
C VAL A 69 59.99 -20.05 -16.38
N PRO A 70 60.37 -20.87 -15.37
CA PRO A 70 59.78 -20.82 -14.06
C PRO A 70 60.28 -19.58 -13.28
N ASN A 71 59.38 -18.96 -12.51
CA ASN A 71 59.71 -17.86 -11.61
C ASN A 71 59.37 -18.29 -10.17
N TYR A 72 60.23 -17.97 -9.24
CA TYR A 72 60.18 -18.43 -7.85
C TYR A 72 60.06 -17.22 -6.91
N ASP A 73 59.32 -17.37 -5.80
CA ASP A 73 59.25 -16.36 -4.73
C ASP A 73 60.57 -16.38 -3.89
N GLU A 74 60.63 -15.46 -2.90
CA GLU A 74 61.79 -15.36 -1.99
C GLU A 74 62.03 -16.63 -1.16
N LYS A 75 61.04 -17.54 -1.05
CA LYS A 75 61.10 -18.81 -0.36
C LYS A 75 61.46 -19.99 -1.26
N GLY A 76 61.68 -19.72 -2.54
CA GLY A 76 62.01 -20.75 -3.53
C GLY A 76 60.81 -21.58 -4.01
N LYS A 77 59.57 -21.12 -3.76
CA LYS A 77 58.35 -21.72 -4.29
C LYS A 77 58.08 -21.18 -5.69
N GLU A 78 57.76 -22.06 -6.64
CA GLU A 78 57.34 -21.66 -7.99
C GLU A 78 56.01 -20.90 -7.93
N VAL A 79 55.96 -19.70 -8.47
CA VAL A 79 54.82 -18.79 -8.45
C VAL A 79 54.27 -18.45 -9.83
N LEU A 80 55.08 -18.74 -10.85
CA LEU A 80 54.71 -18.49 -12.25
C LEU A 80 55.58 -19.35 -13.16
N ILE A 81 54.96 -19.85 -14.25
CA ILE A 81 55.68 -20.46 -15.36
C ILE A 81 55.25 -19.75 -16.65
N MET A 82 56.23 -19.24 -17.41
CA MET A 82 56.00 -18.73 -18.75
C MET A 82 56.55 -19.75 -19.76
N ARG A 83 55.71 -20.12 -20.73
CA ARG A 83 56.05 -21.04 -21.81
C ARG A 83 55.84 -20.34 -23.15
N GLY A 84 56.53 -20.75 -24.21
CA GLY A 84 56.36 -20.27 -25.56
C GLY A 84 56.87 -21.29 -26.56
N LYS A 85 56.15 -21.46 -27.65
CA LYS A 85 56.50 -22.38 -28.74
C LYS A 85 57.80 -21.98 -29.45
N SER A 86 57.91 -20.69 -29.78
CA SER A 86 59.12 -20.10 -30.36
C SER A 86 59.34 -18.73 -29.77
N THR A 87 60.56 -18.42 -29.37
CA THR A 87 60.92 -17.13 -28.77
C THR A 87 62.13 -16.55 -29.50
N TYR A 88 62.01 -15.27 -29.84
CA TYR A 88 63.02 -14.51 -30.55
C TYR A 88 63.49 -13.36 -29.66
N LEU A 89 64.78 -13.29 -29.34
CA LEU A 89 65.36 -12.12 -28.70
C LEU A 89 65.73 -11.11 -29.78
N LEU A 90 65.21 -9.91 -29.67
CA LEU A 90 65.50 -8.79 -30.56
C LEU A 90 66.66 -7.95 -30.03
N SER A 91 67.31 -7.18 -30.91
CA SER A 91 68.46 -6.32 -30.58
C SER A 91 68.13 -5.21 -29.55
N ASN A 92 66.87 -4.84 -29.39
CA ASN A 92 66.35 -3.89 -28.42
C ASN A 92 66.01 -4.50 -27.06
N ASN A 93 66.44 -5.74 -26.77
CA ASN A 93 66.18 -6.45 -25.52
C ASN A 93 64.72 -6.86 -25.29
N ILE A 94 63.93 -6.96 -26.37
CA ILE A 94 62.56 -7.45 -26.33
C ILE A 94 62.55 -8.94 -26.75
N TYR A 95 61.90 -9.80 -25.95
CA TYR A 95 61.58 -11.17 -26.34
C TYR A 95 60.21 -11.16 -27.05
N LYS A 96 60.22 -11.64 -28.29
CA LYS A 96 58.98 -11.89 -29.03
C LYS A 96 58.65 -13.39 -28.94
N ILE A 97 57.45 -13.71 -28.44
CA ILE A 97 57.05 -15.07 -28.10
C ILE A 97 55.85 -15.46 -28.96
N ILE A 98 55.96 -16.61 -29.63
CA ILE A 98 54.86 -17.19 -30.41
C ILE A 98 54.13 -18.21 -29.52
N GLU A 99 52.81 -18.15 -29.50
CA GLU A 99 51.94 -18.97 -28.65
C GLU A 99 52.42 -18.95 -27.18
N PRO A 100 52.46 -17.77 -26.54
CA PRO A 100 52.82 -17.66 -25.12
C PRO A 100 51.74 -18.26 -24.25
N GLU A 101 52.20 -18.94 -23.18
CA GLU A 101 51.35 -19.46 -22.10
C GLU A 101 51.97 -19.02 -20.78
N ILE A 102 51.18 -18.31 -19.94
CA ILE A 102 51.57 -17.84 -18.63
C ILE A 102 50.70 -18.51 -17.60
N GLU A 103 51.28 -19.36 -16.76
CA GLU A 103 50.59 -20.02 -15.67
C GLU A 103 51.00 -19.39 -14.34
N VAL A 104 50.03 -18.75 -13.63
CA VAL A 104 50.24 -18.09 -12.34
C VAL A 104 49.72 -19.00 -11.24
N MET A 105 50.63 -19.45 -10.37
CA MET A 105 50.31 -20.36 -9.27
C MET A 105 49.71 -19.60 -8.10
N ASP A 106 48.62 -20.11 -7.50
CA ASP A 106 48.08 -19.58 -6.25
C ASP A 106 49.02 -19.93 -5.09
N SER A 107 49.45 -18.92 -4.33
CA SER A 107 50.31 -19.10 -3.16
C SER A 107 49.56 -19.57 -1.91
N ALA A 108 48.25 -19.54 -1.89
CA ALA A 108 47.43 -20.00 -0.78
C ALA A 108 47.33 -21.52 -0.80
N ASN A 109 47.90 -22.18 0.21
CA ASN A 109 47.76 -23.61 0.47
C ASN A 109 46.27 -23.94 0.68
N THR A 110 45.63 -24.49 -0.31
CA THR A 110 44.40 -25.23 -0.10
C THR A 110 44.72 -26.71 -0.26
N GLU A 111 44.32 -27.52 0.71
CA GLU A 111 44.47 -28.99 0.73
C GLU A 111 43.81 -29.68 -0.49
N ASN A 112 43.14 -28.94 -1.37
CA ASN A 112 42.37 -29.42 -2.51
C ASN A 112 42.88 -28.96 -3.87
N GLY A 113 44.21 -28.82 -4.07
CA GLY A 113 44.79 -28.53 -5.38
C GLY A 113 45.01 -27.05 -5.67
N THR A 114 46.15 -26.75 -6.27
CA THR A 114 46.54 -25.40 -6.71
C THR A 114 45.62 -24.95 -7.84
N GLN A 115 44.80 -23.97 -7.59
CA GLN A 115 44.02 -23.29 -8.66
C GLN A 115 44.98 -22.29 -9.32
N SER A 116 45.43 -22.58 -10.54
CA SER A 116 46.29 -21.68 -11.33
C SER A 116 45.46 -20.84 -12.26
N VAL A 117 45.87 -19.59 -12.50
CA VAL A 117 45.36 -18.75 -13.57
C VAL A 117 46.22 -18.97 -14.80
N LEU A 118 45.62 -19.40 -15.91
CA LEU A 118 46.31 -19.63 -17.15
C LEU A 118 45.96 -18.51 -18.16
N ILE A 119 46.99 -17.88 -18.75
CA ILE A 119 46.84 -16.85 -19.75
C ILE A 119 47.50 -17.35 -21.04
N THR A 120 46.80 -17.34 -22.16
CA THR A 120 47.28 -17.76 -23.47
C THR A 120 47.00 -16.68 -24.52
N SER A 121 47.81 -16.62 -25.58
CA SER A 121 47.54 -15.78 -26.78
C SER A 121 48.32 -16.34 -27.99
N ASP A 122 48.06 -15.78 -29.15
CA ASP A 122 48.81 -16.16 -30.37
C ASP A 122 50.19 -15.52 -30.40
N SER A 123 50.32 -14.30 -29.81
CA SER A 123 51.58 -13.54 -29.83
C SER A 123 51.82 -12.87 -28.49
N GLY A 124 53.07 -12.74 -28.10
CA GLY A 124 53.47 -12.01 -26.90
C GLY A 124 54.81 -11.33 -27.06
N GLU A 125 55.01 -10.28 -26.29
CA GLU A 125 56.27 -9.55 -26.18
C GLU A 125 56.60 -9.39 -24.67
N MET A 126 57.88 -9.60 -24.32
CA MET A 126 58.38 -9.33 -22.97
C MET A 126 59.53 -8.35 -23.08
N ASP A 127 59.33 -7.16 -22.49
CA ASP A 127 60.39 -6.16 -22.40
C ASP A 127 61.25 -6.48 -21.17
N ASN A 128 62.44 -6.93 -21.40
CA ASN A 128 63.40 -7.32 -20.35
C ASN A 128 63.96 -6.10 -19.58
N THR A 129 63.76 -4.88 -20.10
CA THR A 129 64.21 -3.66 -19.43
C THR A 129 63.19 -3.17 -18.44
N SER A 130 61.91 -3.18 -18.79
CA SER A 130 60.81 -2.74 -17.95
C SER A 130 60.15 -3.88 -17.16
N ASN A 131 60.53 -5.14 -17.43
CA ASN A 131 59.95 -6.37 -16.90
C ASN A 131 58.41 -6.40 -17.06
N GLN A 132 57.91 -5.99 -18.27
CA GLN A 132 56.50 -5.98 -18.62
C GLN A 132 56.23 -6.95 -19.78
N GLY A 133 55.14 -7.69 -19.65
CA GLY A 133 54.65 -8.59 -20.71
C GLY A 133 53.46 -7.97 -21.45
N TYR A 134 53.44 -8.12 -22.74
CA TYR A 134 52.39 -7.73 -23.64
C TYR A 134 51.92 -8.97 -24.39
N LEU A 135 50.63 -9.25 -24.38
CA LEU A 135 49.97 -10.37 -25.06
C LEU A 135 48.99 -9.80 -26.07
N SER A 136 49.01 -10.35 -27.26
CA SER A 136 48.13 -9.90 -28.32
C SER A 136 47.62 -11.08 -29.15
N ASP A 137 46.50 -10.79 -29.82
CA ASP A 137 45.82 -11.71 -30.70
C ASP A 137 45.24 -12.93 -29.98
N ASN A 138 43.91 -12.99 -29.91
CA ASN A 138 43.18 -14.08 -29.24
C ASN A 138 43.60 -14.32 -27.78
N VAL A 139 43.74 -13.28 -26.97
CA VAL A 139 44.14 -13.42 -25.57
C VAL A 139 43.00 -14.03 -24.78
N VAL A 140 43.31 -15.16 -24.08
CA VAL A 140 42.38 -15.87 -23.19
C VAL A 140 42.97 -15.97 -21.80
N VAL A 141 42.22 -15.52 -20.80
CA VAL A 141 42.59 -15.67 -19.38
C VAL A 141 41.60 -16.66 -18.73
N HIS A 142 42.09 -17.84 -18.37
CA HIS A 142 41.34 -18.81 -17.59
C HIS A 142 41.47 -18.48 -16.09
N LEU A 143 40.43 -17.88 -15.51
CA LEU A 143 40.39 -17.45 -14.13
C LEU A 143 40.15 -18.63 -13.17
N ASP A 144 39.40 -19.61 -13.65
CA ASP A 144 39.16 -20.91 -13.01
C ASP A 144 38.71 -21.93 -14.07
N THR A 145 38.27 -23.12 -13.66
CA THR A 145 37.87 -24.22 -14.55
C THR A 145 36.59 -23.90 -15.38
N GLU A 146 35.78 -22.93 -14.95
CA GLU A 146 34.50 -22.60 -15.58
C GLU A 146 34.44 -21.16 -16.10
N THR A 147 35.44 -20.30 -15.77
CA THR A 147 35.42 -18.87 -16.08
C THR A 147 36.60 -18.46 -16.92
N GLN A 148 36.34 -17.91 -18.11
CA GLN A 148 37.39 -17.37 -18.98
C GLN A 148 37.06 -15.93 -19.42
N LEU A 149 38.12 -15.12 -19.55
CA LEU A 149 38.06 -13.77 -20.14
C LEU A 149 38.77 -13.82 -21.50
N ASN A 150 38.14 -13.18 -22.52
CA ASN A 150 38.69 -13.02 -23.86
C ASN A 150 38.87 -11.52 -24.15
N THR A 151 39.98 -11.17 -24.78
CA THR A 151 40.30 -9.81 -25.27
C THR A 151 41.35 -9.91 -26.37
N ASP A 152 41.56 -8.82 -27.13
CA ASP A 152 42.55 -8.81 -28.19
C ASP A 152 43.96 -8.44 -27.69
N TYR A 153 44.03 -7.69 -26.60
CA TYR A 153 45.29 -7.21 -26.05
C TYR A 153 45.28 -7.25 -24.51
N LEU A 154 46.41 -7.61 -23.89
CA LEU A 154 46.59 -7.67 -22.46
C LEU A 154 48.02 -7.30 -22.04
N ARG A 155 48.14 -6.46 -21.01
CA ARG A 155 49.44 -6.22 -20.36
C ARG A 155 49.52 -7.02 -19.08
N TYR A 156 50.67 -7.63 -18.87
CA TYR A 156 51.00 -8.39 -17.68
C TYR A 156 52.17 -7.74 -16.92
N LEU A 157 51.99 -7.48 -15.63
CA LEU A 157 52.98 -6.95 -14.71
C LEU A 157 53.41 -8.04 -13.74
N PRO A 158 54.51 -8.78 -14.01
CA PRO A 158 54.92 -9.94 -13.21
C PRO A 158 55.16 -9.62 -11.75
N GLU A 159 55.81 -8.49 -11.45
CA GLU A 159 56.15 -8.07 -10.07
C GLU A 159 54.94 -7.84 -9.19
N LYS A 160 53.84 -7.34 -9.82
CA LYS A 160 52.58 -7.04 -9.13
C LYS A 160 51.59 -8.19 -9.21
N LYS A 161 51.83 -9.20 -10.06
CA LYS A 161 50.89 -10.25 -10.44
C LYS A 161 49.54 -9.63 -10.87
N PHE A 162 49.61 -8.63 -11.78
CA PHE A 162 48.49 -7.82 -12.20
C PHE A 162 48.40 -7.83 -13.73
N VAL A 163 47.17 -7.99 -14.24
CA VAL A 163 46.91 -7.89 -15.68
C VAL A 163 45.91 -6.80 -15.96
N TYR A 164 46.03 -6.10 -17.08
CA TYR A 164 45.08 -5.08 -17.49
C TYR A 164 45.01 -4.91 -19.01
N THR A 165 43.87 -4.47 -19.45
CA THR A 165 43.61 -4.09 -20.83
C THR A 165 42.70 -2.86 -20.87
N ASP A 166 42.77 -2.08 -21.93
CA ASP A 166 41.82 -1.02 -22.28
C ASP A 166 40.86 -1.45 -23.41
N ASP A 167 41.10 -2.63 -23.99
CA ASP A 167 40.29 -3.20 -25.05
C ASP A 167 38.97 -3.78 -24.52
N PRO A 168 37.99 -4.03 -25.41
CA PRO A 168 36.78 -4.74 -25.06
C PRO A 168 37.07 -6.12 -24.45
N VAL A 169 36.34 -6.50 -23.46
CA VAL A 169 36.44 -7.81 -22.82
C VAL A 169 35.13 -8.56 -22.85
N THR A 170 35.23 -9.87 -23.01
CA THR A 170 34.10 -10.81 -22.82
C THR A 170 34.50 -11.85 -21.78
N ILE A 171 33.72 -11.98 -20.71
CA ILE A 171 33.90 -12.99 -19.68
C ILE A 171 32.76 -14.00 -19.79
N ASN A 172 33.10 -15.25 -19.96
CA ASN A 172 32.15 -16.36 -20.01
C ASN A 172 32.34 -17.22 -18.75
N GLY A 173 31.26 -17.41 -17.99
CA GLY A 173 31.21 -18.29 -16.82
C GLY A 173 29.98 -19.20 -16.91
N LYS A 174 29.80 -20.08 -15.93
CA LYS A 174 28.65 -20.97 -15.88
C LYS A 174 27.35 -20.17 -15.68
N GLY A 175 26.53 -20.07 -16.75
CA GLY A 175 25.26 -19.33 -16.72
C GLY A 175 25.41 -17.81 -16.60
N VAL A 176 26.62 -17.26 -16.80
CA VAL A 176 26.88 -15.83 -16.73
C VAL A 176 27.78 -15.41 -17.90
N LYS A 177 27.41 -14.33 -18.56
CA LYS A 177 28.22 -13.70 -19.60
C LYS A 177 28.35 -12.22 -19.32
N ILE A 178 29.57 -11.69 -19.32
CA ILE A 178 29.84 -10.28 -19.01
C ILE A 178 30.60 -9.65 -20.18
N PHE A 179 30.20 -8.46 -20.56
CA PHE A 179 30.86 -7.63 -21.55
C PHE A 179 31.27 -6.31 -20.89
N GLY A 180 32.30 -5.67 -21.39
CA GLY A 180 32.69 -4.33 -20.95
C GLY A 180 33.90 -3.79 -21.67
N GLN A 181 34.25 -2.56 -21.36
CA GLN A 181 35.40 -1.85 -21.94
C GLN A 181 36.48 -1.67 -20.90
N GLY A 182 37.65 -2.25 -21.16
CA GLY A 182 38.79 -2.26 -20.25
C GLY A 182 38.59 -3.19 -19.05
N CYS A 183 39.67 -3.87 -18.67
CA CYS A 183 39.64 -4.78 -17.52
C CYS A 183 40.96 -4.70 -16.76
N GLU A 184 40.90 -4.84 -15.45
CA GLU A 184 42.03 -4.97 -14.54
C GLU A 184 41.77 -6.19 -13.63
N ILE A 185 42.81 -7.02 -13.43
CA ILE A 185 42.70 -8.22 -12.57
C ILE A 185 43.93 -8.25 -11.64
N ASP A 186 43.66 -8.23 -10.34
CA ASP A 186 44.60 -8.53 -9.30
C ASP A 186 44.58 -10.06 -9.02
N LEU A 187 45.60 -10.74 -9.50
CA LEU A 187 45.69 -12.19 -9.40
C LEU A 187 45.98 -12.67 -7.97
N ILE A 188 46.52 -11.80 -7.10
CA ILE A 188 46.78 -12.11 -5.68
C ILE A 188 45.49 -11.98 -4.88
N ASN A 189 44.82 -10.83 -5.01
CA ASN A 189 43.63 -10.48 -4.22
C ASN A 189 42.34 -10.99 -4.85
N LYS A 190 42.43 -11.70 -5.98
CA LYS A 190 41.25 -12.26 -6.70
C LYS A 190 40.15 -11.23 -6.99
N LYS A 191 40.59 -9.98 -7.28
CA LYS A 191 39.71 -8.87 -7.65
C LYS A 191 39.79 -8.57 -9.13
N MET A 192 38.64 -8.28 -9.72
CA MET A 192 38.55 -7.88 -11.11
C MET A 192 37.73 -6.60 -11.20
N TRP A 193 38.16 -5.70 -12.05
CA TRP A 193 37.48 -4.45 -12.38
C TRP A 193 37.26 -4.38 -13.90
N ILE A 194 36.01 -4.20 -14.32
CA ILE A 194 35.69 -3.75 -15.66
C ILE A 194 35.53 -2.23 -15.58
N LYS A 195 36.26 -1.48 -16.40
CA LYS A 195 36.41 -0.03 -16.21
C LYS A 195 35.14 0.74 -16.49
N LYS A 196 34.39 0.36 -17.52
CA LYS A 196 33.14 1.03 -17.93
C LYS A 196 32.27 0.16 -18.83
N ASP A 197 31.05 0.62 -19.03
CA ASP A 197 30.08 0.02 -19.95
C ASP A 197 29.88 -1.48 -19.71
N ALA A 198 29.77 -1.88 -18.42
CA ALA A 198 29.60 -3.26 -18.06
C ALA A 198 28.15 -3.74 -18.35
N GLU A 199 28.04 -4.83 -19.08
CA GLU A 199 26.78 -5.53 -19.33
C GLU A 199 26.92 -6.99 -18.91
N MET A 200 26.00 -7.49 -18.09
CA MET A 200 25.97 -8.86 -17.63
C MET A 200 24.66 -9.52 -18.03
N GLU A 201 24.76 -10.69 -18.62
CA GLU A 201 23.65 -11.58 -18.92
C GLU A 201 23.74 -12.80 -18.01
N MET A 202 22.67 -13.10 -17.29
CA MET A 202 22.56 -14.28 -16.43
C MET A 202 21.44 -15.17 -16.96
N ASP A 203 21.75 -16.47 -17.12
CA ASP A 203 20.71 -17.46 -17.43
C ASP A 203 19.72 -17.55 -16.26
N GLY A 204 18.45 -17.81 -16.60
CA GLY A 204 17.36 -17.81 -15.64
C GLY A 204 17.64 -18.69 -14.43
N VAL A 205 17.91 -18.04 -13.32
CA VAL A 205 18.08 -18.68 -12.02
C VAL A 205 16.67 -18.88 -11.43
N LYS A 206 16.42 -20.04 -10.78
CA LYS A 206 15.15 -20.30 -10.08
C LYS A 206 14.80 -19.25 -9.02
N ASN A 207 15.79 -18.45 -8.59
CA ASN A 207 15.65 -17.41 -7.57
C ASN A 207 15.57 -16.04 -8.23
N ASP A 208 14.37 -15.49 -8.31
CA ASP A 208 14.10 -14.18 -8.91
C ASP A 208 14.75 -13.03 -8.14
N LEU A 209 15.48 -12.16 -8.85
CA LEU A 209 15.92 -10.85 -8.36
C LEU A 209 14.77 -9.82 -8.31
N PHE A 210 13.53 -10.22 -8.68
CA PHE A 210 12.39 -9.32 -8.82
C PHE A 210 11.22 -9.76 -7.94
N PHE A 211 10.88 -8.94 -6.97
CA PHE A 211 9.80 -9.13 -6.01
C PHE A 211 8.39 -8.79 -6.53
N LEU A 212 8.30 -8.15 -7.69
CA LEU A 212 7.01 -7.71 -8.26
C LEU A 212 6.37 -8.75 -9.20
N SER A 213 7.08 -9.83 -9.56
CA SER A 213 6.55 -10.83 -10.49
C SER A 213 5.64 -11.85 -9.79
N LYS A 214 4.33 -11.74 -9.98
CA LYS A 214 3.49 -12.94 -9.98
C LYS A 214 3.73 -13.65 -11.31
N ASP A 215 4.22 -14.88 -11.29
CA ASP A 215 4.16 -15.76 -12.46
C ASP A 215 2.69 -16.06 -12.75
N ASN A 216 2.03 -15.16 -13.50
CA ASN A 216 0.76 -15.46 -14.12
C ASN A 216 1.02 -16.40 -15.32
N THR A 217 1.38 -17.64 -15.03
CA THR A 217 1.13 -18.70 -15.97
C THR A 217 -0.38 -18.87 -16.05
N PRO A 218 -1.05 -18.63 -17.20
CA PRO A 218 -2.45 -18.91 -17.32
C PRO A 218 -2.63 -20.42 -17.11
N GLN A 219 -3.20 -20.85 -15.98
CA GLN A 219 -3.81 -22.14 -15.87
C GLN A 219 -4.95 -22.16 -16.89
N ASN A 220 -4.69 -22.78 -18.03
CA ASN A 220 -5.74 -23.21 -18.96
C ASN A 220 -6.53 -24.31 -18.24
N ASP A 221 -7.53 -23.92 -17.47
CA ASP A 221 -8.63 -24.79 -17.10
C ASP A 221 -9.47 -25.10 -18.36
N THR A 222 -8.93 -25.94 -19.22
CA THR A 222 -9.74 -26.70 -20.16
C THR A 222 -10.35 -27.85 -19.38
N GLN A 223 -11.58 -27.66 -18.91
CA GLN A 223 -12.48 -28.76 -18.60
C GLN A 223 -12.65 -29.62 -19.86
N THR A 224 -11.85 -30.66 -19.99
CA THR A 224 -12.12 -31.78 -20.87
C THR A 224 -12.90 -32.79 -20.07
N SER A 225 -14.13 -33.09 -20.54
CA SER A 225 -14.96 -34.20 -20.14
C SER A 225 -14.21 -35.54 -20.27
N PRO A 226 -14.51 -36.53 -19.41
CA PRO A 226 -13.81 -37.81 -19.38
C PRO A 226 -14.41 -38.80 -20.39
N GLU A 227 -14.02 -38.71 -21.65
CA GLU A 227 -14.19 -39.79 -22.62
C GLU A 227 -13.13 -39.56 -23.72
N ASP A 228 -12.03 -40.32 -23.66
CA ASP A 228 -11.08 -40.77 -24.67
C ASP A 228 -9.66 -40.85 -24.09
N ALA A 229 -9.49 -41.83 -23.18
CA ALA A 229 -8.16 -42.27 -22.77
C ALA A 229 -7.89 -43.62 -23.39
N ILE A 230 -7.16 -43.67 -24.51
CA ILE A 230 -6.26 -44.80 -24.89
C ILE A 230 -5.30 -44.30 -26.00
N HIS A 231 -4.01 -44.40 -25.70
CA HIS A 231 -2.81 -44.46 -26.52
C HIS A 231 -1.88 -43.23 -26.58
N SER A 232 -0.74 -43.62 -26.17
CA SER A 232 0.65 -43.22 -26.48
C SER A 232 1.32 -42.27 -25.49
N GLY A 233 2.26 -42.87 -24.74
CA GLY A 233 3.18 -42.19 -23.86
C GLY A 233 4.20 -41.34 -24.62
N GLU A 234 4.41 -40.18 -24.04
CA GLU A 234 5.66 -39.43 -23.91
C GLU A 234 5.30 -38.15 -23.16
N THR A 235 5.37 -38.22 -21.84
CA THR A 235 5.27 -37.04 -20.98
C THR A 235 6.60 -36.30 -21.00
N GLY A 236 6.86 -35.58 -22.05
CA GLY A 236 7.83 -34.49 -22.05
C GLY A 236 7.19 -33.29 -21.38
N THR A 237 7.43 -33.06 -20.11
CA THR A 237 7.21 -31.79 -19.46
C THR A 237 8.01 -30.73 -20.24
N LYS A 238 7.33 -29.89 -21.03
CA LYS A 238 7.93 -28.71 -21.61
C LYS A 238 8.27 -27.77 -20.45
N GLU A 239 9.51 -27.82 -19.98
CA GLU A 239 10.05 -26.79 -19.10
C GLU A 239 9.96 -25.47 -19.86
N THR A 240 9.20 -24.53 -19.36
CA THR A 240 9.19 -23.13 -19.83
C THR A 240 10.61 -22.59 -19.68
N PRO A 241 11.21 -22.00 -20.74
CA PRO A 241 12.57 -21.44 -20.64
C PRO A 241 12.58 -20.37 -19.54
N LEU A 242 13.47 -20.51 -18.57
CA LEU A 242 13.67 -19.52 -17.52
C LEU A 242 14.10 -18.18 -18.15
N GLU A 243 13.43 -17.08 -17.80
CA GLU A 243 13.75 -15.75 -18.32
C GLU A 243 15.14 -15.29 -17.87
N LYS A 244 15.92 -14.75 -18.81
CA LYS A 244 17.25 -14.21 -18.53
C LYS A 244 17.18 -12.88 -17.79
N THR A 245 18.17 -12.65 -16.92
CA THR A 245 18.38 -11.37 -16.25
C THR A 245 19.52 -10.61 -16.91
N PHE A 246 19.31 -9.34 -17.18
CA PHE A 246 20.30 -8.43 -17.76
C PHE A 246 20.61 -7.32 -16.75
N ILE A 247 21.91 -7.05 -16.54
CA ILE A 247 22.39 -5.95 -15.69
C ILE A 247 23.33 -5.10 -16.54
N ARG A 248 23.09 -3.79 -16.59
CA ARG A 248 23.94 -2.82 -17.27
C ARG A 248 24.37 -1.72 -16.32
N SER A 249 25.59 -1.23 -16.48
CA SER A 249 26.07 -0.02 -15.82
C SER A 249 26.99 0.75 -16.73
N SER A 250 26.93 2.08 -16.67
CA SER A 250 27.83 2.94 -17.44
C SER A 250 29.20 3.11 -16.76
N GLY A 251 29.26 2.89 -15.47
CA GLY A 251 30.49 2.96 -14.68
C GLY A 251 31.19 1.62 -14.51
N GLN A 252 31.93 1.51 -13.42
CA GLN A 252 32.78 0.37 -13.12
C GLN A 252 31.98 -0.81 -12.56
N LEU A 253 32.27 -2.04 -13.04
CA LEU A 253 31.92 -3.29 -12.38
C LEU A 253 33.13 -3.80 -11.59
N ILE A 254 32.93 -4.09 -10.32
CA ILE A 254 33.94 -4.68 -9.41
C ILE A 254 33.46 -6.07 -9.02
N PHE A 255 34.30 -7.07 -9.23
CA PHE A 255 34.06 -8.42 -8.74
C PHE A 255 35.12 -8.77 -7.71
N ASP A 256 34.72 -8.99 -6.44
CA ASP A 256 35.57 -9.33 -5.32
C ASP A 256 35.30 -10.76 -4.85
N ARG A 257 36.32 -11.62 -5.00
CA ARG A 257 36.28 -13.06 -4.62
C ARG A 257 36.98 -13.33 -3.30
N ASN A 258 37.52 -12.32 -2.62
CA ASN A 258 38.33 -12.49 -1.40
C ASN A 258 37.51 -12.55 -0.10
N THR A 259 36.23 -12.33 -0.16
CA THR A 259 35.33 -12.35 1.00
C THR A 259 34.61 -13.69 1.09
N ASP A 260 34.10 -14.03 2.28
CA ASP A 260 33.22 -15.21 2.47
C ASP A 260 31.96 -15.20 1.59
N ALA A 261 31.71 -14.08 0.94
CA ALA A 261 30.69 -13.90 -0.09
C ALA A 261 31.34 -13.30 -1.35
N ASN A 262 31.17 -13.94 -2.52
CA ASN A 262 31.52 -13.32 -3.78
C ASN A 262 30.64 -12.08 -4.00
N ILE A 263 31.24 -10.91 -4.18
CA ILE A 263 30.52 -9.64 -4.27
C ILE A 263 30.73 -9.04 -5.66
N MET A 264 29.62 -8.72 -6.33
CA MET A 264 29.63 -7.90 -7.56
C MET A 264 29.08 -6.51 -7.23
N THR A 265 29.79 -5.47 -7.63
CA THR A 265 29.36 -4.08 -7.46
C THR A 265 29.33 -3.39 -8.81
N PHE A 266 28.15 -2.97 -9.23
CA PHE A 266 27.92 -2.14 -10.42
C PHE A 266 27.75 -0.68 -9.97
N ASN A 267 28.43 0.22 -10.61
CA ASN A 267 28.38 1.67 -10.30
C ASN A 267 27.88 2.45 -11.51
N ASP A 268 27.22 3.54 -11.23
CA ASP A 268 26.73 4.56 -12.18
C ASP A 268 25.69 4.06 -13.19
N ASN A 269 24.49 4.62 -13.07
CA ASN A 269 23.37 4.36 -13.98
C ASN A 269 23.08 2.88 -14.18
N VAL A 270 22.90 2.16 -13.08
CA VAL A 270 22.65 0.71 -13.14
C VAL A 270 21.21 0.45 -13.57
N GLU A 271 21.05 -0.43 -14.54
CA GLU A 271 19.77 -0.94 -15.00
C GLU A 271 19.74 -2.47 -14.88
N VAL A 272 18.75 -3.01 -14.18
CA VAL A 272 18.50 -4.45 -14.09
C VAL A 272 17.17 -4.75 -14.77
N ARG A 273 17.16 -5.70 -15.72
CA ARG A 273 15.95 -6.12 -16.44
C ARG A 273 15.74 -7.63 -16.36
N LYS A 274 14.48 -8.02 -16.09
CA LYS A 274 14.01 -9.40 -16.23
C LYS A 274 12.55 -9.39 -16.66
N GLY A 275 12.26 -9.96 -17.83
CA GLY A 275 10.91 -9.93 -18.38
C GLY A 275 10.35 -8.51 -18.50
N SER A 276 9.22 -8.26 -17.85
CA SER A 276 8.57 -6.93 -17.79
C SER A 276 9.04 -6.05 -16.64
N SER A 277 9.96 -6.55 -15.80
CA SER A 277 10.44 -5.84 -14.63
C SER A 277 11.76 -5.13 -14.88
N THR A 278 11.89 -3.90 -14.38
CA THR A 278 13.10 -3.09 -14.50
C THR A 278 13.40 -2.39 -13.18
N VAL A 279 14.68 -2.35 -12.79
CA VAL A 279 15.18 -1.59 -11.65
C VAL A 279 16.29 -0.67 -12.12
N PHE A 280 16.19 0.62 -11.80
CA PHE A 280 17.24 1.62 -11.98
C PHE A 280 17.80 2.03 -10.63
N SER A 281 19.11 2.29 -10.55
CA SER A 281 19.78 2.82 -9.36
C SER A 281 21.14 3.43 -9.73
N ASP A 282 21.74 4.17 -8.81
CA ASP A 282 23.11 4.67 -9.01
C ASP A 282 24.13 3.56 -8.78
N LYS A 283 23.82 2.60 -7.91
CA LYS A 283 24.71 1.49 -7.55
C LYS A 283 23.91 0.23 -7.25
N LEU A 284 24.44 -0.92 -7.65
CA LEU A 284 23.93 -2.24 -7.29
C LEU A 284 25.05 -3.10 -6.70
N VAL A 285 24.79 -3.71 -5.56
CA VAL A 285 25.67 -4.71 -4.94
C VAL A 285 24.94 -6.03 -4.90
N VAL A 286 25.55 -7.07 -5.50
CA VAL A 286 25.01 -8.43 -5.54
C VAL A 286 25.92 -9.34 -4.73
N TYR A 287 25.37 -10.00 -3.73
CA TYR A 287 26.05 -10.99 -2.90
C TYR A 287 25.71 -12.38 -3.44
N LEU A 288 26.74 -13.14 -3.79
CA LEU A 288 26.59 -14.50 -4.31
C LEU A 288 27.02 -15.53 -3.26
N ASP A 289 26.37 -16.65 -3.28
CA ASP A 289 26.82 -17.82 -2.51
C ASP A 289 28.18 -18.31 -3.03
N PRO A 290 29.17 -18.49 -2.18
CA PRO A 290 30.52 -18.88 -2.61
C PRO A 290 30.60 -20.27 -3.24
N GLU A 291 29.73 -21.21 -2.87
CA GLU A 291 29.71 -22.58 -3.39
C GLU A 291 28.84 -22.72 -4.62
N THR A 292 27.59 -22.25 -4.54
CA THR A 292 26.61 -22.41 -5.62
C THR A 292 26.66 -21.28 -6.63
N ARG A 293 27.30 -20.14 -6.31
CA ARG A 293 27.34 -18.89 -7.09
C ARG A 293 25.95 -18.28 -7.39
N GLN A 294 24.94 -18.74 -6.66
CA GLN A 294 23.60 -18.18 -6.74
C GLN A 294 23.51 -16.88 -5.95
N THR A 295 22.63 -15.98 -6.39
CA THR A 295 22.38 -14.74 -5.65
C THR A 295 21.74 -15.04 -4.31
N LYS A 296 22.32 -14.51 -3.22
CA LYS A 296 21.76 -14.50 -1.86
C LYS A 296 20.99 -13.23 -1.60
N GLN A 297 21.58 -12.09 -1.98
CA GLN A 297 21.02 -10.77 -1.72
C GLN A 297 21.45 -9.81 -2.84
N ALA A 298 20.60 -8.85 -3.14
CA ALA A 298 20.94 -7.73 -4.00
C ALA A 298 20.49 -6.41 -3.34
N ILE A 299 21.36 -5.40 -3.38
CA ILE A 299 21.11 -4.07 -2.79
C ILE A 299 21.31 -3.03 -3.88
N ALA A 300 20.21 -2.42 -4.32
CA ALA A 300 20.23 -1.23 -5.16
C ALA A 300 20.19 0.02 -4.28
N SER A 301 21.02 1.00 -4.58
CA SER A 301 21.11 2.24 -3.79
C SER A 301 21.30 3.47 -4.68
N GLY A 302 20.79 4.62 -4.20
CA GLY A 302 20.76 5.89 -4.90
C GLY A 302 19.73 5.92 -6.03
N ASN A 303 18.79 6.87 -5.96
CA ASN A 303 17.77 7.11 -6.98
C ASN A 303 17.05 5.84 -7.48
N VAL A 304 16.70 4.95 -6.55
CA VAL A 304 16.09 3.65 -6.88
C VAL A 304 14.71 3.86 -7.48
N LEU A 305 14.50 3.27 -8.67
CA LEU A 305 13.22 3.20 -9.37
C LEU A 305 13.00 1.77 -9.87
N ALA A 306 12.08 1.05 -9.25
CA ALA A 306 11.67 -0.27 -9.69
C ALA A 306 10.29 -0.20 -10.36
N SER A 307 10.09 -0.91 -11.46
CA SER A 307 8.82 -0.94 -12.19
C SER A 307 8.50 -2.32 -12.72
N GLN A 308 7.19 -2.66 -12.72
CA GLN A 308 6.64 -3.85 -13.35
C GLN A 308 5.19 -3.60 -13.75
N GLY A 309 4.90 -3.55 -15.04
CA GLY A 309 3.57 -3.19 -15.53
C GLY A 309 3.14 -1.81 -15.03
N THR A 310 2.07 -1.75 -14.23
CA THR A 310 1.58 -0.51 -13.61
C THR A 310 2.19 -0.22 -12.24
N LYS A 311 2.97 -1.17 -11.68
CA LYS A 311 3.60 -1.02 -10.37
C LYS A 311 4.89 -0.23 -10.49
N ILE A 312 5.07 0.75 -9.64
CA ILE A 312 6.25 1.61 -9.54
C ILE A 312 6.63 1.73 -8.07
N ALA A 313 7.89 1.48 -7.75
CA ALA A 313 8.45 1.67 -6.42
C ALA A 313 9.66 2.61 -6.50
N LYS A 314 9.71 3.64 -5.65
CA LYS A 314 10.78 4.63 -5.59
C LYS A 314 11.32 4.76 -4.17
N GLY A 315 12.64 4.90 -4.04
CA GLY A 315 13.30 5.09 -2.75
C GLY A 315 14.79 5.30 -2.90
N SER A 316 15.48 5.38 -1.77
CA SER A 316 16.94 5.49 -1.74
C SER A 316 17.64 4.12 -1.73
N PHE A 317 16.97 3.10 -1.20
CA PHE A 317 17.48 1.72 -1.10
C PHE A 317 16.39 0.71 -1.45
N LEU A 318 16.78 -0.32 -2.19
CA LEU A 318 15.97 -1.51 -2.42
C LEU A 318 16.85 -2.73 -2.14
N THR A 319 16.52 -3.47 -1.09
CA THR A 319 17.21 -4.70 -0.72
C THR A 319 16.33 -5.90 -1.07
N TRP A 320 16.82 -6.79 -1.90
CA TRP A 320 16.20 -8.08 -2.17
C TRP A 320 16.95 -9.19 -1.45
N ASP A 321 16.26 -10.01 -0.66
CA ASP A 321 16.80 -11.19 0.01
C ASP A 321 16.11 -12.45 -0.53
N VAL A 322 16.89 -13.32 -1.12
CA VAL A 322 16.41 -14.54 -1.78
C VAL A 322 15.91 -15.58 -0.78
N ASN A 323 16.53 -15.65 0.42
CA ASN A 323 16.15 -16.65 1.41
C ASN A 323 14.79 -16.35 2.04
N THR A 324 14.53 -15.08 2.30
CA THR A 324 13.25 -14.63 2.87
C THR A 324 12.20 -14.34 1.81
N GLN A 325 12.56 -14.42 0.53
CA GLN A 325 11.71 -14.05 -0.62
C GLN A 325 11.05 -12.68 -0.42
N SER A 326 11.82 -11.72 0.13
CA SER A 326 11.31 -10.40 0.45
C SER A 326 12.14 -9.28 -0.16
N ALA A 327 11.48 -8.19 -0.50
CA ALA A 327 12.10 -6.95 -0.91
C ALA A 327 11.80 -5.84 0.10
N ILE A 328 12.82 -5.10 0.49
CA ILE A 328 12.73 -3.97 1.41
C ILE A 328 13.04 -2.70 0.64
N LEU A 329 12.05 -1.83 0.53
CA LEU A 329 12.19 -0.49 -0.03
C LEU A 329 12.30 0.52 1.11
N GLU A 330 13.33 1.33 1.11
CA GLU A 330 13.61 2.31 2.16
C GLU A 330 14.01 3.66 1.57
N ASP A 331 13.65 4.71 2.28
CA ASP A 331 14.07 6.08 1.99
C ASP A 331 14.15 6.89 3.29
N ASP A 332 15.12 7.79 3.40
CA ASP A 332 15.31 8.63 4.59
C ASP A 332 14.16 9.63 4.81
N HIS A 333 13.42 9.96 3.75
CA HIS A 333 12.32 10.91 3.78
C HIS A 333 11.00 10.26 3.40
N LYS A 334 10.96 9.56 2.25
CA LYS A 334 9.73 9.06 1.68
C LYS A 334 10.00 8.02 0.59
N ALA A 335 9.85 6.74 0.90
CA ALA A 335 9.69 5.71 -0.10
C ALA A 335 8.25 5.72 -0.63
N GLU A 336 8.08 5.50 -1.94
CA GLU A 336 6.79 5.58 -2.63
C GLU A 336 6.52 4.26 -3.38
N PHE A 337 5.32 3.73 -3.23
CA PHE A 337 4.81 2.63 -4.03
C PHE A 337 3.51 3.04 -4.71
N VAL A 338 3.46 2.93 -6.03
CA VAL A 338 2.30 3.28 -6.86
C VAL A 338 1.85 2.07 -7.65
N GLU A 339 0.56 1.77 -7.62
CA GLU A 339 -0.08 0.76 -8.46
C GLU A 339 -1.44 1.31 -8.93
N ASP A 340 -1.58 1.57 -10.23
CA ASP A 340 -2.77 2.19 -10.83
C ASP A 340 -3.17 3.50 -10.11
N ASP A 341 -4.32 3.47 -9.42
CA ASP A 341 -4.88 4.61 -8.68
C ASP A 341 -4.50 4.59 -7.17
N LEU A 342 -3.66 3.65 -6.75
CA LEU A 342 -3.16 3.52 -5.38
C LEU A 342 -1.76 4.12 -5.25
N ASN A 343 -1.53 4.90 -4.21
CA ASN A 343 -0.21 5.38 -3.81
C ASN A 343 -0.01 5.16 -2.30
N ILE A 344 1.08 4.50 -1.93
CA ILE A 344 1.51 4.31 -0.54
C ILE A 344 2.84 5.03 -0.34
N ASP A 345 2.91 5.86 0.69
CA ASP A 345 4.10 6.58 1.11
C ASP A 345 4.49 6.16 2.53
N ALA A 346 5.76 5.78 2.74
CA ALA A 346 6.30 5.46 4.07
C ALA A 346 7.83 5.53 4.06
N LEU A 347 8.48 5.47 5.23
CA LEU A 347 9.94 5.39 5.29
C LEU A 347 10.48 4.02 4.87
N LYS A 348 9.68 2.96 5.13
CA LYS A 348 10.05 1.57 4.87
C LYS A 348 8.84 0.74 4.48
N MET A 349 8.99 -0.07 3.43
CA MET A 349 7.99 -1.05 2.98
C MET A 349 8.67 -2.39 2.76
N ILE A 350 8.03 -3.47 3.15
CA ILE A 350 8.53 -4.85 2.99
C ILE A 350 7.50 -5.62 2.16
N PHE A 351 7.93 -6.12 1.02
CA PHE A 351 7.12 -6.91 0.10
C PHE A 351 7.54 -8.37 0.20
N TYR A 352 6.60 -9.28 0.41
CA TYR A 352 6.85 -10.72 0.50
C TYR A 352 6.24 -11.41 -0.73
N LYS A 353 7.08 -12.08 -1.51
CA LYS A 353 6.65 -12.71 -2.77
C LYS A 353 5.68 -13.86 -2.51
N ASP A 354 6.07 -14.80 -1.65
CA ASP A 354 5.31 -16.04 -1.43
C ASP A 354 4.00 -15.83 -0.66
N ALA A 355 3.98 -14.83 0.23
CA ALA A 355 2.80 -14.51 1.03
C ALA A 355 1.90 -13.44 0.40
N SER A 356 2.27 -12.90 -0.77
CA SER A 356 1.55 -11.77 -1.40
C SER A 356 1.18 -10.68 -0.38
N LYS A 357 2.16 -10.35 0.49
CA LYS A 357 1.99 -9.51 1.68
C LYS A 357 2.84 -8.26 1.57
N ILE A 358 2.30 -7.15 2.05
CA ILE A 358 3.02 -5.88 2.21
C ILE A 358 2.97 -5.47 3.68
N ASP A 359 4.13 -5.30 4.30
CA ASP A 359 4.26 -4.73 5.64
C ASP A 359 4.87 -3.33 5.55
N VAL A 360 4.26 -2.38 6.22
CA VAL A 360 4.77 -1.02 6.42
C VAL A 360 4.97 -0.81 7.92
N PRO A 361 6.18 -1.06 8.46
CA PRO A 361 6.43 -1.06 9.90
C PRO A 361 6.53 0.34 10.50
N SER A 362 6.42 1.38 9.70
CA SER A 362 6.52 2.78 10.09
C SER A 362 5.22 3.54 9.81
N SER A 363 5.15 4.79 10.27
CA SER A 363 4.10 5.71 9.85
C SER A 363 4.06 5.86 8.34
N GLY A 364 2.89 6.12 7.81
CA GLY A 364 2.71 6.27 6.38
C GLY A 364 1.40 6.94 5.99
N ASN A 365 1.21 7.04 4.69
CA ASN A 365 0.02 7.57 4.07
C ASN A 365 -0.34 6.73 2.83
N LEU A 366 -1.60 6.40 2.70
CA LEU A 366 -2.17 5.72 1.53
C LEU A 366 -3.16 6.68 0.88
N ASN A 367 -3.02 6.91 -0.42
CA ASN A 367 -3.98 7.65 -1.22
C ASN A 367 -4.55 6.74 -2.30
N ALA A 368 -5.87 6.74 -2.45
CA ALA A 368 -6.55 5.94 -3.47
C ALA A 368 -7.64 6.76 -4.16
N LYS A 369 -7.83 6.52 -5.47
CA LYS A 369 -8.93 7.11 -6.24
C LYS A 369 -10.07 6.11 -6.37
N ILE A 370 -11.28 6.51 -5.94
CA ILE A 370 -12.47 5.68 -6.09
C ILE A 370 -13.12 5.93 -7.46
N LYS A 371 -13.24 4.89 -8.28
CA LYS A 371 -14.07 4.94 -9.48
C LYS A 371 -15.53 4.85 -9.06
N GLY A 372 -16.26 6.00 -9.07
CA GLY A 372 -17.67 6.03 -8.75
C GLY A 372 -18.46 5.03 -9.60
N GLN A 373 -19.36 4.25 -8.99
CA GLN A 373 -20.32 3.39 -9.70
C GLN A 373 -21.11 4.22 -10.72
N THR A 374 -20.76 4.08 -12.00
CA THR A 374 -21.46 4.71 -13.10
C THR A 374 -22.69 3.88 -13.48
N GLY A 375 -23.71 3.89 -12.63
CA GLY A 375 -25.01 3.25 -12.88
C GLY A 375 -26.09 4.20 -13.41
N LYS A 376 -25.81 5.45 -13.78
CA LYS A 376 -26.78 6.34 -14.45
C LYS A 376 -26.12 7.12 -15.58
N LYS A 377 -26.77 7.10 -16.77
CA LYS A 377 -26.38 7.83 -17.98
C LYS A 377 -26.01 9.27 -17.65
N LYS A 378 -24.78 9.66 -17.98
CA LYS A 378 -24.27 11.03 -17.83
C LYS A 378 -25.02 11.96 -18.75
N THR A 379 -25.76 12.92 -18.21
CA THR A 379 -26.15 14.15 -18.91
C THR A 379 -24.97 15.12 -18.90
N ALA A 380 -24.67 15.69 -20.05
CA ALA A 380 -23.43 16.43 -20.38
C ALA A 380 -23.26 17.82 -19.72
N ALA A 381 -23.69 18.04 -18.49
CA ALA A 381 -23.67 19.36 -17.84
C ALA A 381 -23.18 19.34 -16.38
N ALA A 382 -22.11 18.61 -16.07
CA ALA A 382 -21.43 18.71 -14.76
C ALA A 382 -19.92 18.76 -14.97
N LYS A 383 -19.42 19.93 -15.34
CA LYS A 383 -18.02 20.34 -15.06
C LYS A 383 -17.99 20.67 -13.56
N ASP A 384 -17.38 19.85 -12.78
CA ASP A 384 -16.83 19.90 -11.43
C ASP A 384 -17.09 18.54 -10.76
N LYS A 385 -16.35 17.52 -11.22
CA LYS A 385 -16.27 16.27 -10.48
C LYS A 385 -15.21 16.47 -9.41
N ALA A 386 -15.66 16.62 -8.17
CA ALA A 386 -14.80 16.33 -7.04
C ALA A 386 -14.25 14.91 -7.25
N GLU A 387 -12.94 14.79 -7.40
CA GLU A 387 -12.26 13.50 -7.46
C GLU A 387 -12.52 12.82 -6.12
N ASN A 388 -13.18 11.66 -6.14
CA ASN A 388 -13.44 10.85 -4.94
C ASN A 388 -12.12 10.22 -4.48
N ASN A 389 -11.24 11.01 -3.87
CA ASN A 389 -9.99 10.55 -3.31
C ASN A 389 -10.18 10.15 -1.84
N ILE A 390 -9.60 9.03 -1.46
CA ILE A 390 -9.44 8.61 -0.06
C ILE A 390 -7.99 8.77 0.33
N SER A 391 -7.78 9.30 1.53
CA SER A 391 -6.48 9.33 2.17
C SER A 391 -6.57 8.63 3.53
N VAL A 392 -5.68 7.67 3.77
CA VAL A 392 -5.52 7.00 5.07
C VAL A 392 -4.11 7.30 5.57
N LYS A 393 -4.00 7.96 6.73
CA LYS A 393 -2.74 8.18 7.43
C LYS A 393 -2.70 7.33 8.68
N TRP A 394 -1.52 6.86 9.06
CA TRP A 394 -1.28 6.13 10.30
C TRP A 394 0.08 6.50 10.90
N GLU A 395 0.20 6.40 12.22
CA GLU A 395 1.44 6.67 12.94
C GLU A 395 2.22 5.40 13.29
N GLY A 396 1.55 4.27 13.40
CA GLY A 396 2.15 2.97 13.74
C GLY A 396 2.55 2.17 12.51
N LYS A 397 1.89 1.07 12.26
CA LYS A 397 2.17 0.17 11.14
C LYS A 397 0.93 -0.12 10.29
N MET A 398 1.19 -0.56 9.06
CA MET A 398 0.18 -1.11 8.16
C MET A 398 0.62 -2.48 7.67
N ASN A 399 -0.32 -3.39 7.52
CA ASN A 399 -0.14 -4.70 6.95
C ASN A 399 -1.26 -4.94 5.93
N PHE A 400 -0.90 -5.46 4.77
CA PHE A 400 -1.84 -5.95 3.76
C PHE A 400 -1.51 -7.39 3.43
N GLN A 401 -2.52 -8.26 3.39
CA GLN A 401 -2.40 -9.66 3.05
C GLN A 401 -3.37 -10.00 1.93
N ASP A 402 -2.83 -10.35 0.76
CA ASP A 402 -3.61 -10.61 -0.44
C ASP A 402 -4.43 -11.91 -0.36
N GLU A 403 -3.92 -12.93 0.34
CA GLU A 403 -4.62 -14.22 0.51
C GLU A 403 -5.93 -14.10 1.27
N THR A 404 -5.94 -13.32 2.35
CA THR A 404 -7.14 -13.09 3.18
C THR A 404 -7.91 -11.85 2.75
N ARG A 405 -7.39 -11.08 1.81
CA ARG A 405 -7.95 -9.80 1.36
C ARG A 405 -8.15 -8.81 2.52
N GLU A 406 -7.19 -8.75 3.41
CA GLU A 406 -7.26 -7.91 4.61
C GLU A 406 -6.18 -6.84 4.62
N ALA A 407 -6.56 -5.65 5.06
CA ALA A 407 -5.62 -4.59 5.43
C ALA A 407 -5.84 -4.18 6.89
N SER A 408 -4.77 -4.06 7.64
CA SER A 408 -4.80 -3.58 9.02
C SER A 408 -3.89 -2.37 9.19
N PHE A 409 -4.35 -1.43 9.99
CA PHE A 409 -3.63 -0.20 10.34
C PHE A 409 -3.66 -0.04 11.84
N GLU A 410 -2.57 0.44 12.42
CA GLU A 410 -2.44 0.62 13.86
C GLU A 410 -1.92 2.00 14.20
N LYS A 411 -2.47 2.56 15.28
CA LYS A 411 -2.08 3.79 15.96
C LYS A 411 -2.28 5.08 15.15
N GLY A 412 -3.07 5.99 15.69
CA GLY A 412 -3.26 7.34 15.17
C GLY A 412 -3.75 7.39 13.73
N ILE A 413 -4.79 6.60 13.43
CA ILE A 413 -5.31 6.49 12.07
C ILE A 413 -6.25 7.64 11.78
N GLU A 414 -6.03 8.30 10.64
CA GLU A 414 -6.91 9.33 10.07
C GLU A 414 -7.33 8.92 8.66
N VAL A 415 -8.62 8.63 8.48
CA VAL A 415 -9.22 8.38 7.17
C VAL A 415 -9.97 9.60 6.71
N LYS A 416 -9.62 10.16 5.56
CA LYS A 416 -10.29 11.32 4.96
C LYS A 416 -10.92 11.00 3.62
N ARG A 417 -12.14 11.49 3.44
CA ARG A 417 -12.84 11.50 2.16
C ARG A 417 -13.70 12.74 2.05
N GLU A 418 -13.49 13.56 1.02
CA GLU A 418 -14.24 14.80 0.85
C GLU A 418 -14.30 15.62 2.16
N ASN A 419 -15.50 15.71 2.74
CA ASN A 419 -15.77 16.47 3.95
C ASN A 419 -15.83 15.61 5.22
N SER A 420 -15.54 14.30 5.13
CA SER A 420 -15.65 13.36 6.23
C SER A 420 -14.29 12.88 6.69
N THR A 421 -14.12 12.75 8.00
CA THR A 421 -12.91 12.24 8.64
C THR A 421 -13.29 11.20 9.69
N LEU A 422 -12.62 10.05 9.69
CA LEU A 422 -12.65 9.06 10.76
C LEU A 422 -11.29 9.03 11.43
N LEU A 423 -11.26 9.16 12.74
CA LEU A 423 -10.08 8.95 13.59
C LEU A 423 -10.29 7.69 14.43
N CYS A 424 -9.24 6.87 14.58
CA CYS A 424 -9.22 5.69 15.44
C CYS A 424 -7.78 5.25 15.71
N ASP A 425 -7.58 4.31 16.65
CA ASP A 425 -6.25 3.76 16.90
C ASP A 425 -6.01 2.42 16.18
N ASN A 426 -7.07 1.66 15.84
CA ASN A 426 -6.97 0.43 15.06
C ASN A 426 -8.05 0.40 13.96
N LEU A 427 -7.66 -0.02 12.77
CA LEU A 427 -8.56 -0.16 11.62
C LEU A 427 -8.25 -1.47 10.89
N ASN A 428 -9.24 -2.35 10.78
CA ASN A 428 -9.19 -3.54 9.95
C ASN A 428 -10.22 -3.44 8.83
N VAL A 429 -9.79 -3.81 7.63
CA VAL A 429 -10.59 -3.70 6.41
C VAL A 429 -10.52 -5.02 5.67
N THR A 430 -11.66 -5.56 5.22
CA THR A 430 -11.69 -6.73 4.35
C THR A 430 -12.27 -6.38 2.98
N PHE A 431 -11.76 -7.04 1.96
CA PHE A 431 -12.17 -6.87 0.57
C PHE A 431 -12.77 -8.16 0.05
N ASN A 432 -13.63 -8.09 -0.95
CA ASN A 432 -14.14 -9.29 -1.60
C ASN A 432 -13.10 -9.89 -2.58
N ASP A 433 -13.25 -11.17 -2.91
CA ASP A 433 -12.29 -11.91 -3.73
C ASP A 433 -12.31 -11.52 -5.21
N SER A 434 -13.41 -10.96 -5.72
CA SER A 434 -13.62 -10.81 -7.17
C SER A 434 -13.12 -9.48 -7.72
N ASP A 435 -13.26 -8.39 -6.97
CA ASP A 435 -13.05 -7.03 -7.47
C ASP A 435 -12.39 -6.09 -6.44
N TYR A 436 -11.92 -6.64 -5.32
CA TYR A 436 -11.33 -5.88 -4.21
C TYR A 436 -12.23 -4.74 -3.69
N ASN A 437 -13.55 -4.85 -3.88
CA ASN A 437 -14.46 -3.92 -3.25
C ASN A 437 -14.50 -4.15 -1.74
N LEU A 438 -14.60 -3.08 -0.98
CA LEU A 438 -14.68 -3.14 0.47
C LEU A 438 -15.89 -3.97 0.90
N GLN A 439 -15.66 -4.98 1.72
CA GLN A 439 -16.68 -5.85 2.28
C GLN A 439 -17.04 -5.46 3.71
N THR A 440 -16.04 -5.32 4.57
CA THR A 440 -16.23 -4.91 5.96
C THR A 440 -15.18 -3.91 6.40
N LEU A 441 -15.53 -3.11 7.41
CA LEU A 441 -14.62 -2.25 8.13
C LEU A 441 -14.88 -2.40 9.62
N ASN A 442 -13.81 -2.52 10.39
CA ASN A 442 -13.85 -2.53 11.85
C ASN A 442 -12.80 -1.56 12.39
N ALA A 443 -13.27 -0.47 12.98
CA ALA A 443 -12.44 0.52 13.66
C ALA A 443 -12.64 0.39 15.16
N THR A 444 -11.57 0.42 15.93
CA THR A 444 -11.60 0.33 17.39
C THR A 444 -10.69 1.35 18.03
N GLU A 445 -11.04 1.70 19.25
CA GLU A 445 -10.34 2.65 20.11
C GLU A 445 -10.37 4.10 19.60
N LYS A 446 -10.84 4.99 20.45
CA LYS A 446 -10.89 6.45 20.21
C LYS A 446 -11.62 6.83 18.93
N ILE A 447 -12.71 6.16 18.62
CA ILE A 447 -13.48 6.48 17.43
C ILE A 447 -14.01 7.91 17.49
N HIS A 448 -13.62 8.70 16.49
CA HIS A 448 -14.13 10.04 16.30
C HIS A 448 -14.42 10.28 14.82
N ILE A 449 -15.69 10.38 14.48
CA ILE A 449 -16.18 10.60 13.14
C ILE A 449 -16.62 12.06 13.03
N ILE A 450 -16.14 12.76 12.00
CA ILE A 450 -16.44 14.16 11.74
C ILE A 450 -16.93 14.27 10.31
N ASP A 451 -18.11 14.85 10.10
CA ASP A 451 -18.68 15.12 8.77
C ASP A 451 -19.03 16.61 8.64
N LYS A 452 -18.33 17.30 7.72
CA LYS A 452 -18.53 18.72 7.44
C LYS A 452 -19.23 18.86 6.09
N ARG A 453 -20.56 19.03 6.08
CA ARG A 453 -21.34 19.26 4.88
C ARG A 453 -21.96 20.66 4.91
N GLY A 454 -21.35 21.59 4.19
CA GLY A 454 -21.79 22.99 4.21
C GLY A 454 -21.64 23.60 5.60
N ASN A 455 -22.70 24.23 6.13
CA ASN A 455 -22.72 24.82 7.47
C ASN A 455 -23.09 23.83 8.59
N LEU A 456 -23.32 22.56 8.24
CA LEU A 456 -23.65 21.52 9.22
C LEU A 456 -22.37 20.77 9.57
N PHE A 457 -22.16 20.63 10.86
CA PHE A 457 -21.09 19.83 11.42
C PHE A 457 -21.72 18.67 12.17
N SER A 458 -21.41 17.45 11.76
CA SER A 458 -21.88 16.25 12.43
C SER A 458 -20.68 15.51 13.02
N GLU A 459 -20.81 15.09 14.24
CA GLU A 459 -19.78 14.42 15.01
C GLU A 459 -20.36 13.17 15.65
N ALA A 460 -19.58 12.06 15.61
CA ALA A 460 -19.91 10.84 16.33
C ALA A 460 -18.66 10.32 17.04
N VAL A 461 -18.80 9.94 18.31
CA VAL A 461 -17.72 9.45 19.17
C VAL A 461 -18.13 8.11 19.79
N GLY A 462 -17.20 7.17 19.83
CA GLY A 462 -17.41 5.84 20.40
C GLY A 462 -16.11 5.10 20.63
N ASP A 463 -16.22 3.82 20.97
CA ASP A 463 -15.07 2.93 21.20
C ASP A 463 -14.87 1.94 20.05
N GLN A 464 -15.96 1.58 19.34
CA GLN A 464 -15.93 0.70 18.19
C GLN A 464 -16.92 1.17 17.12
N ALA A 465 -16.48 1.11 15.85
CA ALA A 465 -17.34 1.31 14.69
C ALA A 465 -17.14 0.17 13.70
N THR A 466 -18.24 -0.46 13.27
CA THR A 466 -18.21 -1.49 12.22
C THR A 466 -19.12 -1.10 11.07
N TRP A 467 -18.73 -1.50 9.88
CA TRP A 467 -19.55 -1.35 8.69
C TRP A 467 -19.53 -2.63 7.85
N ASP A 468 -20.68 -2.96 7.28
CA ASP A 468 -20.87 -4.10 6.40
C ASP A 468 -21.54 -3.66 5.10
N ALA A 469 -20.88 -3.95 3.97
CA ALA A 469 -21.36 -3.56 2.64
C ALA A 469 -22.61 -4.32 2.21
N LYS A 470 -22.73 -5.60 2.58
CA LYS A 470 -23.85 -6.47 2.20
C LYS A 470 -25.12 -6.04 2.91
N ASP A 471 -25.01 -5.78 4.20
CA ASP A 471 -26.14 -5.38 5.04
C ASP A 471 -26.39 -3.88 4.99
N LYS A 472 -25.46 -3.11 4.40
CA LYS A 472 -25.46 -1.63 4.36
C LYS A 472 -25.74 -1.05 5.75
N LEU A 473 -25.07 -1.61 6.72
CA LEU A 473 -25.26 -1.34 8.13
C LEU A 473 -23.96 -0.80 8.74
N THR A 474 -24.08 0.34 9.40
CA THR A 474 -23.06 0.87 10.28
C THR A 474 -23.49 0.71 11.73
N VAL A 475 -22.59 0.20 12.57
CA VAL A 475 -22.80 0.12 14.02
C VAL A 475 -21.72 0.91 14.73
N LEU A 476 -22.13 1.84 15.60
CA LEU A 476 -21.25 2.57 16.50
C LEU A 476 -21.57 2.15 17.95
N GLN A 477 -20.57 1.80 18.72
CA GLN A 477 -20.70 1.42 20.13
C GLN A 477 -19.80 2.31 20.99
N GLY A 478 -20.25 2.60 22.21
CA GLY A 478 -19.46 3.36 23.19
C GLY A 478 -19.77 2.94 24.62
N GLN A 479 -18.78 3.04 25.49
CA GLN A 479 -18.91 2.75 26.92
C GLN A 479 -18.64 4.02 27.73
N PRO A 480 -19.62 4.49 28.52
CA PRO A 480 -20.97 3.92 28.69
C PRO A 480 -21.90 4.23 27.50
N PHE A 481 -21.59 5.21 26.65
CA PHE A 481 -22.42 5.64 25.52
C PHE A 481 -21.58 6.07 24.32
N ALA A 482 -22.05 5.73 23.12
CA ALA A 482 -21.71 6.45 21.92
C ALA A 482 -22.43 7.82 21.90
N ILE A 483 -21.77 8.82 21.36
CA ILE A 483 -22.24 10.21 21.35
C ILE A 483 -22.42 10.65 19.90
N LEU A 484 -23.60 11.11 19.54
CA LEU A 484 -23.86 11.77 18.26
C LEU A 484 -24.14 13.24 18.50
N ARG A 485 -23.51 14.13 17.71
CA ARG A 485 -23.75 15.59 17.80
C ARG A 485 -24.08 16.18 16.43
N GLU A 486 -25.07 17.04 16.38
CA GLU A 486 -25.39 17.87 15.22
C GLU A 486 -25.15 19.34 15.60
N GLY A 487 -23.92 19.78 15.39
CA GLY A 487 -23.44 21.07 15.87
C GLY A 487 -23.65 21.23 17.38
N ASN A 488 -24.01 22.44 17.82
CA ASN A 488 -24.35 22.72 19.22
C ASN A 488 -25.86 22.55 19.50
N LYS A 489 -26.62 22.02 18.52
CA LYS A 489 -28.10 22.02 18.60
C LYS A 489 -28.67 20.72 19.14
N ARG A 490 -28.08 19.59 18.79
CA ARG A 490 -28.61 18.27 19.15
C ARG A 490 -27.52 17.32 19.59
N GLN A 491 -27.80 16.52 20.62
CA GLN A 491 -26.94 15.44 21.09
C GLN A 491 -27.79 14.21 21.38
N ILE A 492 -27.30 13.04 20.94
CA ILE A 492 -27.87 11.73 21.26
C ILE A 492 -26.80 10.90 21.98
N LEU A 493 -27.20 10.27 23.07
CA LEU A 493 -26.37 9.32 23.84
C LEU A 493 -27.08 7.97 23.84
N ALA A 494 -26.36 6.92 23.41
CA ALA A 494 -26.85 5.53 23.47
C ALA A 494 -25.67 4.57 23.52
N PRO A 495 -25.74 3.40 24.19
CA PRO A 495 -24.64 2.44 24.22
C PRO A 495 -24.28 1.90 22.83
N ARG A 496 -25.30 1.74 21.96
CA ARG A 496 -25.15 1.21 20.61
C ARG A 496 -26.09 1.92 19.64
N VAL A 497 -25.52 2.34 18.49
CA VAL A 497 -26.25 3.06 17.44
C VAL A 497 -26.06 2.32 16.13
N LEU A 498 -27.16 1.99 15.44
CA LEU A 498 -27.21 1.33 14.15
C LEU A 498 -27.74 2.31 13.11
N PHE A 499 -27.02 2.46 12.03
CA PHE A 499 -27.40 3.27 10.88
C PHE A 499 -27.69 2.36 9.68
N TYR A 500 -28.92 2.42 9.15
CA TYR A 500 -29.35 1.66 7.99
C TYR A 500 -29.37 2.57 6.75
N GLU A 501 -28.49 2.31 5.80
CA GLU A 501 -28.35 3.16 4.61
C GLU A 501 -29.58 3.10 3.69
N ASP A 502 -30.16 1.92 3.50
CA ASP A 502 -31.29 1.71 2.57
C ASP A 502 -32.59 2.37 3.05
N GLY A 503 -32.77 2.50 4.36
CA GLY A 503 -34.01 3.04 4.96
C GLY A 503 -33.86 4.46 5.52
N ASN A 504 -32.70 5.09 5.41
CA ASN A 504 -32.41 6.36 6.09
C ASN A 504 -32.91 6.34 7.54
N SER A 505 -32.60 5.28 8.26
CA SER A 505 -33.10 5.07 9.63
C SER A 505 -31.96 4.84 10.62
N VAL A 506 -32.21 5.22 11.87
CA VAL A 506 -31.28 5.07 13.00
C VAL A 506 -31.98 4.32 14.12
N LEU A 507 -31.34 3.30 14.65
CA LEU A 507 -31.75 2.59 15.85
C LEU A 507 -30.70 2.81 16.94
N CYS A 508 -31.11 3.40 18.07
CA CYS A 508 -30.32 3.47 19.30
C CYS A 508 -30.81 2.37 20.23
N GLU A 509 -29.96 1.38 20.51
CA GLU A 509 -30.27 0.27 21.41
C GLU A 509 -29.80 0.57 22.84
N GLY A 510 -30.55 0.06 23.82
CA GLY A 510 -30.30 0.30 25.22
C GLY A 510 -30.94 1.60 25.72
N ASN A 511 -30.63 1.96 26.96
CA ASN A 511 -31.05 3.24 27.56
C ASN A 511 -30.29 4.39 26.88
N GLY A 512 -30.94 5.53 26.77
CA GLY A 512 -30.31 6.68 26.13
C GLY A 512 -31.01 7.99 26.41
N SER A 513 -30.43 9.05 25.84
CA SER A 513 -31.01 10.39 25.87
C SER A 513 -30.78 11.16 24.58
N LEU A 514 -31.76 12.03 24.30
CA LEU A 514 -31.66 13.05 23.26
C LEU A 514 -31.80 14.40 23.91
N TYR A 515 -30.90 15.31 23.58
CA TYR A 515 -30.95 16.72 23.93
C TYR A 515 -31.04 17.54 22.64
N GLU A 516 -32.00 18.49 22.60
CA GLU A 516 -32.15 19.45 21.50
C GLU A 516 -32.29 20.86 22.10
N LYS A 517 -31.36 21.76 21.72
CA LYS A 517 -31.35 23.15 22.16
C LYS A 517 -32.51 23.91 21.50
N GLY A 518 -33.25 24.65 22.27
CA GLY A 518 -34.32 25.54 21.82
C GLY A 518 -33.82 26.67 20.92
N ASP A 519 -34.72 27.25 20.13
CA ASP A 519 -34.42 28.35 19.21
C ASP A 519 -34.32 29.69 19.96
N GLU A 520 -33.11 30.25 20.07
CA GLU A 520 -32.85 31.54 20.74
C GLU A 520 -33.64 32.72 20.06
N THR A 521 -34.06 32.55 18.81
CA THR A 521 -34.79 33.59 18.05
C THR A 521 -36.23 33.74 18.45
N LEU A 522 -36.79 32.82 19.24
CA LEU A 522 -38.19 32.85 19.72
C LEU A 522 -38.30 33.23 21.18
N SER A 523 -37.17 33.34 21.91
CA SER A 523 -37.18 33.81 23.27
C SER A 523 -37.37 35.32 23.33
N LYS A 524 -38.60 35.76 23.62
CA LYS A 524 -38.82 37.10 24.22
C LYS A 524 -38.07 37.15 25.54
N GLU A 525 -37.42 38.31 25.85
CA GLU A 525 -36.81 38.54 27.16
C GLU A 525 -37.72 38.02 28.29
N GLY A 526 -37.28 37.01 29.05
CA GLY A 526 -38.02 36.39 30.14
C GLY A 526 -38.72 35.06 29.84
N SER A 527 -38.52 34.43 28.63
CA SER A 527 -39.07 33.09 28.38
C SER A 527 -38.08 32.01 28.88
N GLU A 528 -38.64 31.07 29.63
CA GLU A 528 -37.97 29.88 30.18
C GLU A 528 -37.30 29.02 29.11
N GLU A 529 -36.25 28.28 29.48
CA GLU A 529 -35.53 27.30 28.67
C GLU A 529 -36.45 26.51 27.73
N THR A 530 -36.27 26.65 26.42
CA THR A 530 -37.04 25.94 25.40
C THR A 530 -36.37 24.62 24.98
N ASP A 531 -35.34 24.21 25.68
CA ASP A 531 -34.59 22.99 25.41
C ASP A 531 -35.46 21.75 25.64
N ILE A 532 -35.33 20.80 24.70
CA ILE A 532 -36.03 19.51 24.78
C ILE A 532 -35.03 18.44 25.20
N LYS A 533 -35.39 17.70 26.25
CA LYS A 533 -34.67 16.50 26.65
C LYS A 533 -35.61 15.30 26.62
N VAL A 534 -35.18 14.24 25.95
CA VAL A 534 -35.89 12.96 25.87
C VAL A 534 -34.99 11.88 26.46
N ASN A 535 -35.51 11.09 27.38
CA ASN A 535 -34.83 9.90 27.93
C ASN A 535 -35.67 8.66 27.61
N TRP A 536 -35.03 7.52 27.42
CA TRP A 536 -35.68 6.22 27.23
C TRP A 536 -34.86 5.11 27.87
N SER A 537 -35.50 3.97 28.21
CA SER A 537 -34.80 2.86 28.88
C SER A 537 -34.52 1.65 27.99
N LYS A 538 -35.20 1.54 26.83
CA LYS A 538 -35.03 0.36 25.93
C LYS A 538 -34.37 0.68 24.59
N LYS A 539 -35.00 1.55 23.78
CA LYS A 539 -34.49 1.92 22.46
C LYS A 539 -35.14 3.21 21.93
N MET A 540 -34.45 3.84 20.99
CA MET A 540 -35.00 4.87 20.14
C MET A 540 -34.87 4.46 18.68
N PHE A 541 -35.91 4.67 17.87
CA PHE A 541 -35.89 4.43 16.43
C PHE A 541 -36.32 5.70 15.69
N TYR A 542 -35.44 6.18 14.82
CA TYR A 542 -35.72 7.29 13.91
C TYR A 542 -35.81 6.79 12.48
N ASN A 543 -36.84 7.27 11.74
CA ASN A 543 -37.00 7.01 10.32
C ASN A 543 -37.19 8.33 9.58
N ASP A 544 -36.24 8.69 8.69
CA ASP A 544 -36.24 9.96 7.97
C ASP A 544 -37.33 10.02 6.89
N THR A 545 -37.71 8.89 6.29
CA THR A 545 -38.80 8.85 5.31
C THR A 545 -40.14 9.17 5.94
N LEU A 546 -40.38 8.65 7.14
CA LEU A 546 -41.59 8.89 7.93
C LEU A 546 -41.51 10.18 8.76
N LYS A 547 -40.33 10.80 8.83
CA LYS A 547 -40.08 11.96 9.70
C LYS A 547 -40.53 11.71 11.15
N LYS A 548 -40.23 10.52 11.66
CA LYS A 548 -40.70 10.04 12.96
C LYS A 548 -39.57 9.50 13.82
N ALA A 549 -39.52 9.94 15.08
CA ALA A 549 -38.69 9.35 16.13
C ALA A 549 -39.58 8.67 17.17
N SER A 550 -39.32 7.42 17.47
CA SER A 550 -40.06 6.62 18.46
C SER A 550 -39.14 6.23 19.61
N PHE A 551 -39.52 6.51 20.83
CA PHE A 551 -38.79 6.22 22.04
C PHE A 551 -39.56 5.17 22.86
N TYR A 552 -38.87 4.12 23.29
CA TYR A 552 -39.49 2.96 23.94
C TYR A 552 -38.90 2.70 25.32
N GLY A 553 -39.78 2.27 26.24
CA GLY A 553 -39.44 1.89 27.61
C GLY A 553 -39.31 3.11 28.52
N GLU A 554 -40.39 3.39 29.29
CA GLU A 554 -40.45 4.49 30.23
C GLU A 554 -39.92 5.81 29.67
N ALA A 555 -40.35 6.11 28.43
CA ALA A 555 -39.90 7.29 27.74
C ALA A 555 -40.37 8.56 28.45
N GLN A 556 -39.47 9.55 28.56
CA GLN A 556 -39.75 10.82 29.21
C GLN A 556 -39.30 11.98 28.33
N VAL A 557 -40.16 12.95 28.08
CA VAL A 557 -39.85 14.24 27.46
C VAL A 557 -39.98 15.35 28.48
N THR A 558 -39.00 16.23 28.51
CA THR A 558 -39.06 17.48 29.29
C THR A 558 -38.79 18.67 28.38
N GLN A 559 -39.58 19.73 28.50
CA GLN A 559 -39.41 20.99 27.79
C GLN A 559 -39.93 22.14 28.66
N GLY A 560 -39.04 23.05 29.07
CA GLY A 560 -39.40 24.09 30.04
C GLY A 560 -39.96 23.46 31.31
N GLY A 561 -41.03 24.05 31.88
CA GLY A 561 -41.76 23.50 33.04
C GLY A 561 -42.72 22.34 32.70
N GLN A 562 -42.55 21.64 31.57
CA GLN A 562 -43.45 20.56 31.11
C GLN A 562 -42.74 19.22 31.17
N LYS A 563 -43.46 18.15 31.54
CA LYS A 563 -42.95 16.78 31.58
C LYS A 563 -44.02 15.82 31.06
N LEU A 564 -43.60 14.96 30.12
CA LEU A 564 -44.41 13.89 29.55
C LEU A 564 -43.72 12.56 29.70
N ASN A 565 -44.39 11.58 30.28
CA ASN A 565 -43.92 10.20 30.37
C ASN A 565 -44.91 9.28 29.64
N GLY A 566 -44.41 8.11 29.19
CA GLY A 566 -45.21 7.04 28.63
C GLY A 566 -44.38 5.79 28.34
N ASP A 567 -45.03 4.67 28.09
CA ASP A 567 -44.32 3.43 27.70
C ASP A 567 -43.67 3.57 26.32
N GLN A 568 -44.32 4.35 25.45
CA GLN A 568 -43.80 4.75 24.16
C GLN A 568 -44.14 6.22 23.86
N ILE A 569 -43.17 6.94 23.31
CA ILE A 569 -43.37 8.32 22.83
C ILE A 569 -42.96 8.39 21.36
N ASP A 570 -43.85 8.87 20.49
CA ASP A 570 -43.63 9.12 19.08
C ASP A 570 -43.56 10.61 18.83
N ALA A 571 -42.45 11.11 18.35
CA ALA A 571 -42.27 12.50 17.91
C ALA A 571 -42.28 12.58 16.39
N TYR A 572 -43.13 13.43 15.83
CA TYR A 572 -43.25 13.69 14.39
C TYR A 572 -42.57 15.02 14.07
N LEU A 573 -41.78 15.02 13.01
CA LEU A 573 -41.00 16.16 12.58
C LEU A 573 -41.54 16.74 11.28
N ASN A 574 -41.44 18.05 11.12
CA ASN A 574 -41.71 18.72 9.87
C ASN A 574 -40.52 18.65 8.91
N ASN A 575 -40.64 19.21 7.69
CA ASN A 575 -39.57 19.24 6.70
C ASN A 575 -38.31 20.01 7.15
N ASN A 576 -38.43 20.89 8.14
CA ASN A 576 -37.31 21.62 8.76
C ASN A 576 -36.71 20.87 9.97
N LYS A 577 -37.12 19.62 10.17
CA LYS A 577 -36.67 18.74 11.24
C LYS A 577 -37.02 19.20 12.67
N LYS A 578 -37.97 20.11 12.80
CA LYS A 578 -38.51 20.50 14.10
C LYS A 578 -39.67 19.60 14.47
N ILE A 579 -39.71 19.17 15.74
CA ILE A 579 -40.82 18.38 16.27
C ILE A 579 -42.10 19.26 16.20
N ASN A 580 -43.15 18.77 15.59
CA ASN A 580 -44.43 19.45 15.48
C ASN A 580 -45.57 18.74 16.24
N LYS A 581 -45.44 17.47 16.51
CA LYS A 581 -46.43 16.66 17.20
C LYS A 581 -45.76 15.55 18.01
N ILE A 582 -46.24 15.30 19.22
CA ILE A 582 -45.85 14.21 20.08
C ILE A 582 -47.08 13.36 20.41
N ILE A 583 -46.93 12.04 20.35
CA ILE A 583 -47.93 11.08 20.79
C ILE A 583 -47.30 10.20 21.87
N SER A 584 -47.85 10.13 23.07
CA SER A 584 -47.45 9.25 24.12
C SER A 584 -48.52 8.20 24.40
N THR A 585 -48.09 6.94 24.53
CA THR A 585 -48.99 5.80 24.73
C THR A 585 -48.52 4.94 25.90
N GLY A 586 -49.48 4.33 26.63
CA GLY A 586 -49.27 3.48 27.80
C GLY A 586 -48.75 4.24 29.01
N ASN A 587 -49.34 4.10 30.18
CA ASN A 587 -48.95 4.73 31.44
C ASN A 587 -48.57 6.21 31.31
N VAL A 588 -49.44 6.97 30.60
CA VAL A 588 -49.13 8.37 30.29
C VAL A 588 -49.28 9.23 31.53
N TYR A 589 -48.22 10.00 31.86
CA TYR A 589 -48.20 11.07 32.82
C TYR A 589 -47.76 12.36 32.15
N PHE A 590 -48.57 13.42 32.30
CA PHE A 590 -48.28 14.77 31.79
C PHE A 590 -48.33 15.77 32.94
N PHE A 591 -47.34 16.63 33.07
CA PHE A 591 -47.27 17.73 34.01
C PHE A 591 -46.96 19.03 33.33
N SER A 592 -47.60 20.12 33.75
CA SER A 592 -47.29 21.46 33.25
C SER A 592 -47.30 22.48 34.39
N GLU A 593 -46.14 23.07 34.66
CA GLU A 593 -45.98 24.15 35.64
C GLU A 593 -46.73 25.39 35.21
N GLY A 594 -46.69 25.77 33.94
CA GLY A 594 -47.42 26.93 33.37
C GLY A 594 -48.92 26.85 33.46
N LEU A 595 -49.48 25.68 33.82
CA LEU A 595 -50.92 25.46 34.08
C LEU A 595 -51.21 25.28 35.60
N ASN A 596 -50.47 26.01 36.45
CA ASN A 596 -50.57 25.97 37.90
C ASN A 596 -50.31 24.55 38.47
N GLY A 597 -49.29 23.86 37.97
CA GLY A 597 -48.92 22.53 38.44
C GLY A 597 -49.94 21.44 38.12
N SER A 598 -50.69 21.57 37.01
CA SER A 598 -51.67 20.57 36.58
C SER A 598 -51.01 19.27 36.13
N GLU A 599 -51.51 18.15 36.64
CA GLU A 599 -51.07 16.80 36.26
C GLU A 599 -52.17 16.04 35.54
N GLY A 600 -51.80 15.29 34.51
CA GLY A 600 -52.70 14.42 33.75
C GLY A 600 -52.20 12.99 33.74
N LEU A 601 -53.04 12.02 34.03
CA LEU A 601 -52.77 10.59 33.92
C LEU A 601 -53.75 9.95 32.95
N GLY A 602 -53.23 9.13 32.02
CA GLY A 602 -54.07 8.50 31.03
C GLY A 602 -53.39 7.37 30.27
N SER A 603 -53.94 6.95 29.16
CA SER A 603 -53.40 5.91 28.31
C SER A 603 -52.85 6.41 26.95
N LEU A 604 -53.35 7.59 26.52
CA LEU A 604 -52.93 8.21 25.27
C LEU A 604 -52.91 9.74 25.42
N LEU A 605 -51.79 10.36 25.02
CA LEU A 605 -51.72 11.82 24.90
C LEU A 605 -51.25 12.18 23.51
N THR A 606 -51.93 13.13 22.89
CA THR A 606 -51.50 13.76 21.64
C THR A 606 -51.22 15.24 21.91
N TRP A 607 -49.98 15.67 21.71
CA TRP A 607 -49.54 17.04 21.93
C TRP A 607 -49.21 17.69 20.56
N ASP A 608 -49.96 18.68 20.18
CA ASP A 608 -49.69 19.54 19.02
C ASP A 608 -48.84 20.72 19.48
N LEU A 609 -47.56 20.72 19.08
CA LEU A 609 -46.60 21.75 19.47
C LEU A 609 -46.79 23.07 18.67
N ILE A 610 -47.49 23.02 17.53
CA ILE A 610 -47.76 24.21 16.74
C ILE A 610 -48.89 25.02 17.39
N GLN A 611 -49.96 24.33 17.78
CA GLN A 611 -51.09 24.92 18.50
C GLN A 611 -50.82 25.05 19.99
N ASN A 612 -49.78 24.37 20.51
CA ASN A 612 -49.42 24.27 21.90
C ASN A 612 -50.58 23.74 22.79
N VAL A 613 -51.25 22.70 22.29
CA VAL A 613 -52.38 22.03 22.97
C VAL A 613 -52.09 20.54 23.09
N ALA A 614 -52.29 20.00 24.29
CA ALA A 614 -52.21 18.55 24.52
C ALA A 614 -53.58 17.98 24.86
N LEU A 615 -53.95 16.87 24.16
CA LEU A 615 -55.15 16.09 24.43
C LEU A 615 -54.80 14.79 25.11
N LEU A 616 -55.28 14.60 26.34
CA LEU A 616 -55.11 13.36 27.12
C LEU A 616 -56.42 12.58 27.13
N THR A 617 -56.33 11.28 26.87
CA THR A 617 -57.42 10.31 27.00
C THR A 617 -57.00 9.15 27.87
N GLY A 618 -57.92 8.52 28.56
CA GLY A 618 -57.65 7.37 29.44
C GLY A 618 -58.59 6.20 29.14
N ASN A 619 -58.22 5.03 29.64
CA ASN A 619 -59.09 3.85 29.64
C ASN A 619 -59.24 3.34 31.07
N PRO A 620 -60.46 3.48 31.70
CA PRO A 620 -61.69 3.98 31.06
C PRO A 620 -61.78 5.51 30.98
N LYS A 621 -61.04 6.30 31.79
CA LYS A 621 -61.05 7.77 31.81
C LYS A 621 -59.68 8.34 32.11
N ALA A 622 -59.39 9.55 31.64
CA ALA A 622 -58.21 10.31 32.05
C ALA A 622 -58.46 10.96 33.39
N GLU A 623 -57.42 11.01 34.23
CA GLU A 623 -57.38 11.68 35.52
C GLU A 623 -56.63 13.01 35.42
N LEU A 624 -57.25 14.09 35.82
CA LEU A 624 -56.63 15.40 36.04
C LEU A 624 -56.46 15.65 37.51
N ARG A 625 -55.29 16.00 37.96
CA ARG A 625 -54.98 16.43 39.32
C ARG A 625 -54.60 17.91 39.36
N LYS A 626 -55.22 18.68 40.19
CA LYS A 626 -54.91 20.08 40.34
C LYS A 626 -55.33 20.56 41.73
N GLU A 627 -54.41 21.22 42.44
CA GLU A 627 -54.65 21.88 43.72
C GLU A 627 -55.49 21.06 44.72
N GLY A 628 -55.18 19.78 44.91
CA GLY A 628 -55.88 18.88 45.83
C GLY A 628 -57.21 18.33 45.34
N SER A 629 -57.57 18.56 44.06
CA SER A 629 -58.73 17.97 43.39
C SER A 629 -58.32 16.93 42.35
N ARG A 630 -59.20 15.95 42.14
CA ARG A 630 -59.10 14.98 41.03
C ARG A 630 -60.36 15.06 40.18
N THR A 631 -60.13 15.09 38.87
CA THR A 631 -61.22 15.06 37.88
C THR A 631 -60.99 13.90 36.93
N PHE A 632 -62.00 13.06 36.77
CA PHE A 632 -62.00 11.96 35.81
C PHE A 632 -62.88 12.31 34.63
N SER A 633 -62.33 12.30 33.41
CA SER A 633 -63.05 12.66 32.18
C SER A 633 -62.65 11.76 31.01
N GLU A 634 -63.46 11.71 29.97
CA GLU A 634 -63.12 11.00 28.75
C GLU A 634 -61.95 11.65 28.05
N LYS A 635 -61.93 13.00 28.02
CA LYS A 635 -60.87 13.80 27.42
C LYS A 635 -60.50 14.96 28.31
N VAL A 636 -59.21 15.27 28.39
CA VAL A 636 -58.64 16.45 29.08
C VAL A 636 -57.76 17.20 28.07
N TYR A 637 -58.01 18.46 27.89
CA TYR A 637 -57.26 19.35 27.02
C TYR A 637 -56.43 20.31 27.88
N PHE A 638 -55.12 20.32 27.61
CA PHE A 638 -54.17 21.25 28.20
C PHE A 638 -53.82 22.29 27.14
N ASP A 639 -54.34 23.48 27.25
CA ASP A 639 -54.04 24.63 26.36
C ASP A 639 -52.97 25.49 27.06
N MET A 640 -51.69 25.24 26.70
CA MET A 640 -50.54 25.92 27.28
C MET A 640 -50.49 27.39 26.82
N ALA A 641 -50.94 27.70 25.61
CA ALA A 641 -51.00 29.07 25.07
C ALA A 641 -52.07 29.90 25.82
N GLY A 642 -53.26 29.33 26.01
CA GLY A 642 -54.38 29.94 26.74
C GLY A 642 -54.29 29.81 28.25
N LYS A 643 -53.27 29.16 28.79
CA LYS A 643 -53.05 28.88 30.23
C LYS A 643 -54.28 28.28 30.88
N ARG A 644 -54.97 27.36 30.23
CA ARG A 644 -56.23 26.75 30.72
C ARG A 644 -56.24 25.24 30.50
N VAL A 645 -56.99 24.56 31.37
CA VAL A 645 -57.30 23.13 31.26
C VAL A 645 -58.80 22.99 31.09
N THR A 646 -59.22 22.23 30.07
CA THR A 646 -60.64 21.96 29.78
C THR A 646 -60.84 20.45 29.64
N TRP A 647 -62.07 20.00 29.79
CA TRP A 647 -62.40 18.57 29.69
C TRP A 647 -63.71 18.38 28.94
N GLU A 648 -63.83 17.22 28.32
CA GLU A 648 -64.99 16.82 27.53
C GLU A 648 -65.45 15.42 27.95
N GLY A 649 -66.76 15.16 27.92
CA GLY A 649 -67.42 13.94 28.36
C GLY A 649 -68.07 14.14 29.73
N ARG A 650 -68.43 13.06 30.44
CA ARG A 650 -69.08 13.11 31.75
C ARG A 650 -68.01 13.21 32.85
N PRO A 651 -67.63 14.41 33.31
CA PRO A 651 -66.61 14.59 34.35
C PRO A 651 -67.14 14.12 35.72
N HIS A 652 -66.24 13.48 36.48
CA HIS A 652 -66.46 13.12 37.85
C HIS A 652 -65.39 13.79 38.73
N TRP A 653 -65.82 14.50 39.76
CA TRP A 653 -64.96 15.27 40.64
C TRP A 653 -64.78 14.55 41.97
N GLN A 654 -63.57 14.55 42.47
CA GLN A 654 -63.24 14.05 43.78
C GLN A 654 -62.35 15.09 44.50
N LEU A 655 -62.84 15.66 45.56
CA LEU A 655 -62.05 16.50 46.45
C LEU A 655 -61.23 15.61 47.39
N ILE A 656 -59.93 15.87 47.48
CA ILE A 656 -59.05 15.20 48.45
C ILE A 656 -58.99 16.10 49.64
N SER A 657 -59.73 15.74 50.73
CA SER A 657 -59.52 16.38 52.01
C SER A 657 -58.13 16.07 52.50
N LYS A 658 -57.37 17.13 52.90
CA LYS A 658 -56.07 16.99 53.54
C LYS A 658 -56.22 16.31 54.90
#